data_f6d6c8f596bf97a77d099fe828e521e8
#
_entry.id   f6d6c8f596bf97a77d099fe828e521e8
#
_cell.length_a   1.000
_cell.length_b   1.000
_cell.length_c   1.000
_cell.angle_alpha   90.00
_cell.angle_beta   90.00
_cell.angle_gamma   90.00
#
_symmetry.space_group_name_H-M   'P 1'
#
loop_
_entity.id
_entity.type
_entity.pdbx_description
1 polymer ?
#
loop_
_entity_poly.entity_id
_entity_poly.type
_entity_poly.pdbx_seq_one_letter_code
_entity_poly.pdbx_strand_id
1 'polypeptide(L)'
;MDLVFKIIDFFKKVNKKYIILIGLCVVLSGLLIWYGLSKGEEPNPEYNVVNKAQVAKSVSMIFHSLEEINYNESNEFQGQEVVWYQKYMNMMYKDGYYSTKDIQPIEREAVEVFTYGDLKKLYTNMGVVDKELQSYVKNNRENSPVILKDWNEIYSLMVEKLDIDDKIEKVNLIISGTISKDASIPQWTAATTYGKLGFEGLSVDYYIDKGITVFVKDNEILGVTEVYSEDVTYHNSWIISMSGGNIKAYVEGCVREFIYSDKVSNYSNVVADLVVEDGKLTKATFKTETINGKVMEASKTEIELESVGKYAIDEDCRVYKIYGNISMCNMSEVLVGYDAQRFILDSEGKICAVIIDRDVQATNIRVILNTSGFDGLYHDSLKVVSKEGLRISCGNETFEVPADKEYTITPDSDLAKAGRVKIVSKGVDGKIGISTIKRGYGVPYYRGTIEVTLRDGKLMIINELPLEEYLYSVVPSEMPWNYNYEALKAQAICARSFAYKHVMSNSYSEFGAHVDDSTAYQVYNNSEEQTVSNSAVDETYGQVLTYGTEVISAYFYSTSCGATTTSMVWGSEYPYTTSVVLSDENQNLNLADESVFDSFIRANYKTYDSEYPWYRWKATMTLKELTTSINSQLETIKPENVQVLNDKGKWVNKAVSTVGQVKKIETGDRGPGGVLNYITIIGTDATIRVYKEYNIRKVIYPNGIAIKRGTGDEVTTMTMLPSGFFVLDEETENNLLSGYTFVGGGYGHGVGMSQNGANSMAKLGMKYDEILHFFYKDIEVSKKY
;
A
#
# COMPACT_ATOMS: atom_id res chain seq x y z
N MET A 1 7.09 33.88 47.66
CA MET A 1 7.99 33.93 48.85
C MET A 1 8.20 32.53 49.46
N ASP A 2 7.21 31.67 49.49
CA ASP A 2 7.31 30.32 50.09
C ASP A 2 8.30 29.39 49.39
N LEU A 3 8.39 29.47 48.05
CA LEU A 3 9.33 28.70 47.24
C LEU A 3 10.79 29.09 47.50
N VAL A 4 11.05 30.37 47.70
CA VAL A 4 12.40 30.90 48.02
C VAL A 4 12.88 30.42 49.38
N PHE A 5 11.99 30.33 50.37
CA PHE A 5 12.33 29.81 51.69
C PHE A 5 12.61 28.30 51.69
N LYS A 6 11.88 27.53 50.90
CA LYS A 6 12.14 26.08 50.71
C LYS A 6 13.48 25.81 50.01
N ILE A 7 13.84 26.63 49.05
CA ILE A 7 15.14 26.54 48.36
C ILE A 7 16.29 26.90 49.32
N ILE A 8 16.13 27.94 50.17
CA ILE A 8 17.14 28.34 51.16
C ILE A 8 17.34 27.25 52.22
N ASP A 9 16.26 26.57 52.63
CA ASP A 9 16.33 25.53 53.68
C ASP A 9 16.93 24.21 53.11
N PHE A 10 16.72 23.94 51.82
CA PHE A 10 17.38 22.85 51.09
C PHE A 10 18.91 23.06 51.03
N PHE A 11 19.37 24.28 50.69
CA PHE A 11 20.81 24.58 50.62
C PHE A 11 21.51 24.58 51.97
N LYS A 12 20.79 24.75 53.08
CA LYS A 12 21.36 24.65 54.44
C LYS A 12 21.63 23.21 54.89
N LYS A 13 21.02 22.21 54.25
CA LYS A 13 21.15 20.78 54.60
C LYS A 13 22.17 20.02 53.75
N VAL A 14 22.70 20.62 52.66
CA VAL A 14 23.66 19.98 51.78
C VAL A 14 25.09 20.36 52.10
N ASN A 15 26.01 19.38 52.10
CA ASN A 15 27.42 19.58 52.43
C ASN A 15 28.05 20.61 51.46
N LYS A 16 28.76 21.62 51.97
CA LYS A 16 29.34 22.75 51.21
C LYS A 16 30.14 22.34 49.97
N LYS A 17 30.76 21.17 49.98
CA LYS A 17 31.49 20.65 48.78
C LYS A 17 30.57 20.30 47.59
N TYR A 18 29.36 19.83 47.86
CA TYR A 18 28.37 19.52 46.81
C TYR A 18 27.70 20.79 46.29
N ILE A 19 27.52 21.81 47.14
CA ILE A 19 26.98 23.12 46.71
C ILE A 19 27.93 23.80 45.71
N ILE A 20 29.24 23.73 45.98
CA ILE A 20 30.26 24.27 45.05
C ILE A 20 30.29 23.50 43.74
N LEU A 21 30.16 22.17 43.77
CA LEU A 21 30.15 21.31 42.60
C LEU A 21 28.91 21.55 41.73
N ILE A 22 27.73 21.62 42.35
CA ILE A 22 26.47 21.95 41.69
C ILE A 22 26.50 23.36 41.11
N GLY A 23 27.04 24.32 41.87
CA GLY A 23 27.22 25.71 41.41
C GLY A 23 28.18 25.80 40.21
N LEU A 24 29.26 25.02 40.22
CA LEU A 24 30.19 24.94 39.07
C LEU A 24 29.55 24.28 37.85
N CYS A 25 28.77 23.23 38.02
CA CYS A 25 28.04 22.55 36.93
C CYS A 25 26.96 23.47 36.34
N VAL A 26 26.22 24.22 37.17
CA VAL A 26 25.22 25.19 36.72
C VAL A 26 25.87 26.38 35.99
N VAL A 27 27.02 26.85 36.47
CA VAL A 27 27.77 27.93 35.79
C VAL A 27 28.41 27.45 34.50
N LEU A 28 28.96 26.23 34.47
CA LEU A 28 29.51 25.63 33.25
C LEU A 28 28.42 25.33 32.22
N SER A 29 27.28 24.79 32.63
CA SER A 29 26.15 24.58 31.73
C SER A 29 25.54 25.91 31.24
N GLY A 30 25.45 26.93 32.14
CA GLY A 30 25.02 28.29 31.78
C GLY A 30 25.98 28.97 30.82
N LEU A 31 27.30 28.78 30.96
CA LEU A 31 28.32 29.30 30.07
C LEU A 31 28.32 28.59 28.71
N LEU A 32 28.07 27.27 28.65
CA LEU A 32 27.92 26.49 27.41
C LEU A 32 26.64 26.89 26.69
N ILE A 33 25.54 27.05 27.40
CA ILE A 33 24.27 27.55 26.81
C ILE A 33 24.43 29.00 26.34
N TRP A 34 25.08 29.85 27.09
CA TRP A 34 25.35 31.26 26.68
C TRP A 34 26.29 31.34 25.48
N TYR A 35 27.30 30.46 25.40
CA TYR A 35 28.21 30.37 24.26
C TYR A 35 27.50 29.85 22.97
N GLY A 36 26.64 28.85 23.11
CA GLY A 36 25.78 28.36 22.00
C GLY A 36 24.76 29.42 21.56
N LEU A 37 24.03 30.03 22.49
CA LEU A 37 23.09 31.12 22.23
C LEU A 37 23.74 32.37 21.61
N SER A 38 25.00 32.66 21.97
CA SER A 38 25.74 33.79 21.41
C SER A 38 26.19 33.59 19.95
N LYS A 39 26.25 32.33 19.50
CA LYS A 39 26.52 31.93 18.09
C LYS A 39 25.26 31.61 17.29
N GLY A 40 24.10 31.51 17.92
CA GLY A 40 22.87 31.08 17.26
C GLY A 40 22.84 29.60 16.87
N GLU A 41 23.76 28.80 17.42
CA GLU A 41 23.81 27.34 17.22
C GLU A 41 23.07 26.62 18.34
N GLU A 42 22.30 25.59 17.97
CA GLU A 42 21.67 24.69 18.96
C GLU A 42 22.77 23.91 19.71
N PRO A 43 22.64 23.69 21.04
CA PRO A 43 23.65 22.96 21.81
C PRO A 43 23.70 21.51 21.36
N ASN A 44 24.92 20.96 21.21
CA ASN A 44 25.11 19.55 20.83
C ASN A 44 24.46 18.62 21.85
N PRO A 45 23.44 17.83 21.48
CA PRO A 45 22.68 16.99 22.40
C PRO A 45 23.46 15.76 22.90
N GLU A 46 24.58 15.37 22.32
CA GLU A 46 25.37 14.18 22.71
C GLU A 46 25.80 14.20 24.18
N TYR A 47 25.96 15.37 24.77
CA TYR A 47 26.36 15.52 26.19
C TYR A 47 25.15 15.65 27.12
N ASN A 48 23.93 15.66 26.63
CA ASN A 48 22.75 15.66 27.47
C ASN A 48 22.61 14.32 28.17
N VAL A 49 22.10 14.34 29.40
CA VAL A 49 21.75 13.12 30.13
C VAL A 49 20.46 12.53 29.55
N VAL A 50 20.41 11.22 29.43
CA VAL A 50 19.16 10.54 29.01
C VAL A 50 18.25 10.35 30.24
N ASN A 51 16.94 10.35 29.96
CA ASN A 51 15.94 10.06 31.00
C ASN A 51 15.29 8.68 30.80
N LYS A 52 14.52 8.22 31.77
CA LYS A 52 13.87 6.92 31.73
C LYS A 52 12.89 6.78 30.59
N ALA A 53 12.21 7.85 30.16
CA ALA A 53 11.26 7.83 29.04
C ALA A 53 11.95 7.58 27.69
N GLN A 54 13.11 8.22 27.46
CA GLN A 54 13.90 8.01 26.25
C GLN A 54 14.42 6.57 26.16
N VAL A 55 14.89 6.03 27.28
CA VAL A 55 15.28 4.62 27.39
C VAL A 55 14.10 3.69 27.16
N ALA A 56 12.93 3.99 27.74
CA ALA A 56 11.72 3.21 27.56
C ALA A 56 11.30 3.13 26.08
N LYS A 57 11.33 4.26 25.36
CA LYS A 57 11.08 4.27 23.91
C LYS A 57 12.06 3.37 23.17
N SER A 58 13.36 3.60 23.34
CA SER A 58 14.40 2.86 22.60
C SER A 58 14.29 1.35 22.84
N VAL A 59 14.12 0.93 24.10
CA VAL A 59 14.07 -0.49 24.49
C VAL A 59 12.77 -1.15 24.04
N SER A 60 11.61 -0.51 24.26
CA SER A 60 10.32 -1.07 23.79
C SER A 60 10.31 -1.31 22.30
N MET A 61 10.91 -0.39 21.52
CA MET A 61 10.97 -0.50 20.07
C MET A 61 11.92 -1.62 19.57
N ILE A 62 12.80 -2.18 20.40
CA ILE A 62 13.55 -3.40 20.04
C ILE A 62 12.59 -4.59 19.89
N PHE A 63 11.67 -4.75 20.84
CA PHE A 63 10.85 -5.95 20.99
C PHE A 63 9.45 -5.83 20.37
N HIS A 64 8.91 -4.62 20.24
CA HIS A 64 7.54 -4.35 19.79
C HIS A 64 7.51 -3.42 18.59
N SER A 65 6.47 -3.51 17.77
CA SER A 65 6.14 -2.49 16.77
C SER A 65 5.49 -1.28 17.43
N LEU A 66 5.56 -0.12 16.76
CA LEU A 66 4.88 1.09 17.23
C LEU A 66 3.35 0.89 17.30
N GLU A 67 2.80 0.08 16.41
CA GLU A 67 1.38 -0.30 16.42
C GLU A 67 1.02 -1.07 17.69
N GLU A 68 1.79 -2.10 18.05
CA GLU A 68 1.59 -2.86 19.30
C GLU A 68 1.71 -1.99 20.54
N ILE A 69 2.66 -1.05 20.55
CA ILE A 69 2.84 -0.09 21.65
C ILE A 69 1.65 0.85 21.75
N ASN A 70 1.13 1.36 20.65
CA ASN A 70 -0.04 2.24 20.61
C ASN A 70 -1.34 1.50 20.99
N TYR A 71 -1.45 0.22 20.64
CA TYR A 71 -2.63 -0.64 20.89
C TYR A 71 -2.60 -1.29 22.28
N ASN A 72 -1.58 -1.00 23.10
CA ASN A 72 -1.47 -1.58 24.43
C ASN A 72 -2.62 -1.07 25.32
N GLU A 73 -3.69 -1.86 25.44
CA GLU A 73 -4.87 -1.57 26.25
C GLU A 73 -4.56 -1.45 27.77
N SER A 74 -3.42 -1.97 28.22
CA SER A 74 -2.98 -1.90 29.61
C SER A 74 -2.22 -0.59 29.92
N ASN A 75 -2.81 0.56 29.61
CA ASN A 75 -2.37 1.85 30.16
C ASN A 75 -2.67 1.91 31.66
N GLU A 76 -2.01 1.05 32.44
CA GLU A 76 -2.22 0.91 33.88
C GLU A 76 -1.84 2.21 34.64
N PHE A 77 -0.84 2.91 34.10
CA PHE A 77 -0.38 4.18 34.67
C PHE A 77 -0.68 5.31 33.66
N GLN A 78 -1.52 6.23 34.10
CA GLN A 78 -1.89 7.42 33.33
C GLN A 78 -1.39 8.68 34.03
N GLY A 79 -0.88 9.63 33.27
CA GLY A 79 -0.55 10.96 33.70
C GLY A 79 -1.79 11.87 33.75
N GLN A 80 -1.63 13.09 34.24
CA GLN A 80 -2.68 14.12 34.25
C GLN A 80 -3.00 14.61 32.84
N GLU A 81 -2.03 14.52 31.93
CA GLU A 81 -2.14 14.86 30.50
C GLU A 81 -1.64 13.70 29.63
N VAL A 82 -2.14 13.59 28.40
CA VAL A 82 -1.64 12.62 27.42
C VAL A 82 -0.28 13.07 26.91
N VAL A 83 0.77 12.33 27.25
CA VAL A 83 2.16 12.64 26.89
C VAL A 83 2.79 11.50 26.11
N TRP A 84 3.73 11.84 25.22
CA TRP A 84 4.35 10.90 24.28
C TRP A 84 4.95 9.65 24.93
N TYR A 85 5.51 9.78 26.14
CA TYR A 85 6.25 8.71 26.80
C TYR A 85 5.35 7.68 27.51
N GLN A 86 4.09 8.00 27.78
CA GLN A 86 3.18 7.15 28.57
C GLN A 86 3.08 5.73 28.01
N LYS A 87 2.90 5.60 26.71
CA LYS A 87 2.77 4.30 26.01
C LYS A 87 4.02 3.43 26.15
N TYR A 88 5.21 4.03 26.07
CA TYR A 88 6.48 3.31 26.17
C TYR A 88 6.78 2.89 27.63
N MET A 89 6.52 3.75 28.59
CA MET A 89 6.70 3.45 30.02
C MET A 89 5.77 2.30 30.45
N ASN A 90 4.51 2.30 30.01
CA ASN A 90 3.57 1.21 30.25
C ASN A 90 3.98 -0.11 29.57
N MET A 91 4.57 -0.05 28.37
CA MET A 91 5.08 -1.25 27.72
C MET A 91 6.24 -1.86 28.49
N MET A 92 7.19 -1.04 28.96
CA MET A 92 8.30 -1.51 29.82
C MET A 92 7.82 -2.15 31.11
N TYR A 93 6.72 -1.66 31.69
CA TYR A 93 6.09 -2.25 32.88
C TYR A 93 5.42 -3.59 32.54
N LYS A 94 4.67 -3.66 31.45
CA LYS A 94 4.02 -4.88 30.98
C LYS A 94 5.02 -6.02 30.72
N ASP A 95 6.18 -5.69 30.17
CA ASP A 95 7.25 -6.65 29.89
C ASP A 95 8.04 -7.03 31.15
N GLY A 96 7.76 -6.38 32.30
CA GLY A 96 8.47 -6.60 33.57
C GLY A 96 9.86 -5.96 33.61
N TYR A 97 10.20 -5.10 32.66
CA TYR A 97 11.49 -4.40 32.62
C TYR A 97 11.53 -3.23 33.60
N TYR A 98 10.39 -2.55 33.80
CA TYR A 98 10.19 -1.56 34.85
C TYR A 98 9.26 -2.10 35.93
N SER A 99 9.53 -1.74 37.20
CA SER A 99 8.64 -1.99 38.34
C SER A 99 7.74 -0.78 38.60
N THR A 100 6.71 -0.93 39.44
CA THR A 100 5.84 0.18 39.90
C THR A 100 6.62 1.38 40.40
N LYS A 101 7.79 1.18 41.03
CA LYS A 101 8.64 2.26 41.55
C LYS A 101 9.39 3.02 40.45
N ASP A 102 9.58 2.38 39.30
CA ASP A 102 10.29 2.97 38.17
C ASP A 102 9.33 3.78 37.27
N ILE A 103 8.01 3.65 37.48
CA ILE A 103 6.99 4.27 36.62
C ILE A 103 6.02 5.21 37.37
N GLN A 104 5.86 5.08 38.71
CA GLN A 104 4.88 5.91 39.47
C GLN A 104 5.54 6.94 40.43
N PRO A 105 5.11 8.20 40.40
CA PRO A 105 4.16 8.82 39.43
C PRO A 105 4.83 9.04 38.09
N ILE A 106 4.11 8.74 37.00
CA ILE A 106 4.67 8.64 35.66
C ILE A 106 5.32 9.95 35.19
N GLU A 107 4.75 11.10 35.48
CA GLU A 107 5.28 12.40 35.07
C GLU A 107 6.65 12.71 35.73
N ARG A 108 6.89 12.21 36.93
CA ARG A 108 8.17 12.39 37.62
C ARG A 108 9.19 11.36 37.14
N GLU A 109 8.81 10.09 37.16
CA GLU A 109 9.73 8.98 36.83
C GLU A 109 10.19 9.02 35.39
N ALA A 110 9.32 9.42 34.46
CA ALA A 110 9.65 9.52 33.04
C ALA A 110 10.80 10.50 32.74
N VAL A 111 10.83 11.64 33.45
CA VAL A 111 11.86 12.68 33.26
C VAL A 111 13.05 12.52 34.20
N GLU A 112 13.05 11.51 35.07
CA GLU A 112 14.17 11.23 35.96
C GLU A 112 15.40 10.79 35.13
N VAL A 113 16.56 11.30 35.56
CA VAL A 113 17.84 10.99 34.91
C VAL A 113 18.11 9.49 35.01
N PHE A 114 18.40 8.88 33.88
CA PHE A 114 18.77 7.47 33.79
C PHE A 114 20.24 7.29 34.17
N THR A 115 20.52 6.37 35.07
CA THR A 115 21.86 6.12 35.63
C THR A 115 22.38 4.76 35.21
N TYR A 116 23.69 4.50 35.37
CA TYR A 116 24.26 3.15 35.18
C TYR A 116 23.71 2.14 36.19
N GLY A 117 23.20 2.59 37.34
CA GLY A 117 22.47 1.75 38.30
C GLY A 117 21.11 1.31 37.74
N ASP A 118 20.40 2.21 37.04
CA ASP A 118 19.15 1.90 36.38
C ASP A 118 19.41 0.97 35.18
N LEU A 119 20.49 1.16 34.43
CA LEU A 119 20.92 0.26 33.37
C LEU A 119 21.20 -1.16 33.91
N LYS A 120 21.84 -1.28 35.05
CA LYS A 120 22.09 -2.57 35.71
C LYS A 120 20.79 -3.28 36.07
N LYS A 121 19.81 -2.54 36.64
CA LYS A 121 18.48 -3.07 36.94
C LYS A 121 17.79 -3.55 35.63
N LEU A 122 17.79 -2.70 34.62
CA LEU A 122 17.20 -2.99 33.34
C LEU A 122 17.77 -4.30 32.75
N TYR A 123 19.08 -4.44 32.69
CA TYR A 123 19.73 -5.66 32.20
C TYR A 123 19.37 -6.89 33.03
N THR A 124 19.23 -6.72 34.36
CA THR A 124 18.82 -7.82 35.25
C THR A 124 17.38 -8.25 34.95
N ASN A 125 16.47 -7.32 34.77
CA ASN A 125 15.07 -7.59 34.49
C ASN A 125 14.85 -8.18 33.08
N MET A 126 15.64 -7.75 32.11
CA MET A 126 15.63 -8.28 30.73
C MET A 126 16.36 -9.62 30.60
N GLY A 127 17.12 -10.07 31.61
CA GLY A 127 17.92 -11.27 31.54
C GLY A 127 19.14 -11.16 30.61
N VAL A 128 19.69 -9.95 30.42
CA VAL A 128 20.85 -9.70 29.55
C VAL A 128 22.10 -10.34 30.18
N VAL A 129 22.69 -11.31 29.49
CA VAL A 129 23.91 -12.02 29.92
C VAL A 129 25.12 -11.72 29.04
N ASP A 130 24.96 -10.95 27.98
CA ASP A 130 26.03 -10.58 27.06
C ASP A 130 27.14 -9.82 27.79
N LYS A 131 28.41 -10.25 27.57
CA LYS A 131 29.56 -9.71 28.32
C LYS A 131 29.91 -8.29 27.91
N GLU A 132 29.66 -7.91 26.67
CA GLU A 132 29.99 -6.61 26.12
C GLU A 132 29.01 -5.58 26.65
N LEU A 133 27.70 -5.86 26.59
CA LEU A 133 26.67 -5.05 27.24
C LEU A 133 26.91 -4.90 28.75
N GLN A 134 27.22 -5.99 29.44
CA GLN A 134 27.52 -5.96 30.88
C GLN A 134 28.78 -5.15 31.22
N SER A 135 29.70 -4.92 30.29
CA SER A 135 30.90 -4.14 30.51
C SER A 135 30.60 -2.69 30.83
N TYR A 136 29.59 -2.09 30.22
CA TYR A 136 29.16 -0.70 30.47
C TYR A 136 28.75 -0.51 31.95
N VAL A 137 28.03 -1.48 32.52
CA VAL A 137 27.63 -1.44 33.93
C VAL A 137 28.83 -1.64 34.85
N LYS A 138 29.78 -2.52 34.51
CA LYS A 138 30.95 -2.83 35.37
C LYS A 138 31.96 -1.70 35.37
N ASN A 139 32.12 -0.99 34.28
CA ASN A 139 33.14 0.05 34.12
C ASN A 139 32.71 1.42 34.62
N ASN A 140 31.43 1.59 34.92
CA ASN A 140 30.87 2.88 35.34
C ASN A 140 30.31 2.82 36.80
N ARG A 141 30.25 3.96 37.45
CA ARG A 141 29.65 4.06 38.80
C ARG A 141 28.14 4.03 38.70
N GLU A 142 27.46 3.27 39.56
CA GLU A 142 26.00 3.11 39.53
C GLU A 142 25.23 4.45 39.58
N ASN A 143 25.70 5.43 40.36
CA ASN A 143 25.06 6.75 40.51
C ASN A 143 25.44 7.75 39.38
N SER A 144 26.27 7.37 38.42
CA SER A 144 26.62 8.27 37.34
C SER A 144 25.49 8.27 36.27
N PRO A 145 25.12 9.48 35.78
CA PRO A 145 24.16 9.59 34.69
C PRO A 145 24.71 8.99 33.42
N VAL A 146 23.83 8.41 32.60
CA VAL A 146 24.15 8.02 31.23
C VAL A 146 23.90 9.24 30.32
N ILE A 147 24.94 9.65 29.60
CA ILE A 147 24.79 10.71 28.57
C ILE A 147 24.34 10.12 27.25
N LEU A 148 23.76 10.95 26.37
CA LEU A 148 23.17 10.48 25.10
C LEU A 148 24.21 9.81 24.21
N LYS A 149 25.46 10.28 24.21
CA LYS A 149 26.56 9.64 23.47
C LYS A 149 26.77 8.20 23.93
N ASP A 150 26.93 7.98 25.24
CA ASP A 150 27.11 6.63 25.80
C ASP A 150 25.88 5.77 25.58
N TRP A 151 24.68 6.36 25.67
CA TRP A 151 23.42 5.66 25.38
C TRP A 151 23.34 5.18 23.93
N ASN A 152 23.73 6.00 22.97
CA ASN A 152 23.73 5.64 21.56
C ASN A 152 24.69 4.45 21.26
N GLU A 153 25.85 4.41 21.92
CA GLU A 153 26.77 3.28 21.84
C GLU A 153 26.17 2.00 22.48
N ILE A 154 25.59 2.12 23.68
CA ILE A 154 24.90 1.02 24.36
C ILE A 154 23.72 0.53 23.52
N TYR A 155 22.91 1.43 22.98
CA TYR A 155 21.74 1.11 22.18
C TYR A 155 22.13 0.42 20.86
N SER A 156 23.19 0.90 20.19
CA SER A 156 23.73 0.24 19.00
C SER A 156 24.08 -1.23 19.26
N LEU A 157 24.73 -1.49 20.41
CA LEU A 157 25.06 -2.84 20.79
C LEU A 157 23.82 -3.66 21.21
N MET A 158 22.83 -3.02 21.87
CA MET A 158 21.56 -3.69 22.17
C MET A 158 20.81 -4.10 20.90
N VAL A 159 20.74 -3.24 19.89
CA VAL A 159 20.14 -3.56 18.60
C VAL A 159 20.86 -4.74 17.95
N GLU A 160 22.20 -4.71 17.88
CA GLU A 160 22.98 -5.82 17.30
C GLU A 160 22.73 -7.17 17.99
N LYS A 161 22.55 -7.18 19.32
CA LYS A 161 22.43 -8.42 20.11
C LYS A 161 21.00 -8.87 20.37
N LEU A 162 20.01 -7.96 20.33
CA LEU A 162 18.66 -8.22 20.82
C LEU A 162 17.56 -8.05 19.76
N ASP A 163 17.82 -7.35 18.64
CA ASP A 163 16.87 -7.22 17.52
C ASP A 163 16.90 -8.50 16.66
N ILE A 164 16.26 -9.56 17.18
CA ILE A 164 16.25 -10.90 16.58
C ILE A 164 15.57 -10.92 15.21
N ASP A 165 14.60 -10.03 15.00
CA ASP A 165 13.79 -9.95 13.77
C ASP A 165 14.42 -9.03 12.71
N ASP A 166 15.54 -8.38 13.04
CA ASP A 166 16.29 -7.46 12.15
C ASP A 166 15.40 -6.36 11.55
N LYS A 167 14.50 -5.79 12.37
CA LYS A 167 13.51 -4.78 11.96
C LYS A 167 13.96 -3.34 12.17
N ILE A 168 15.04 -3.12 12.94
CA ILE A 168 15.61 -1.80 13.16
C ILE A 168 16.65 -1.52 12.10
N GLU A 169 16.35 -0.58 11.23
CA GLU A 169 17.24 -0.20 10.13
C GLU A 169 18.22 0.89 10.55
N LYS A 170 19.47 0.79 10.09
CA LYS A 170 20.48 1.85 10.19
C LYS A 170 20.50 2.64 8.89
N VAL A 171 20.09 3.92 8.95
CA VAL A 171 19.83 4.76 7.76
C VAL A 171 20.67 6.01 7.79
N ASN A 172 21.26 6.35 6.64
CA ASN A 172 21.91 7.64 6.40
C ASN A 172 20.89 8.63 5.83
N LEU A 173 20.74 9.78 6.47
CA LEU A 173 19.78 10.80 6.04
C LEU A 173 20.25 12.22 6.41
N ILE A 174 19.56 13.21 5.83
CA ILE A 174 19.67 14.61 6.18
C ILE A 174 18.33 15.07 6.73
N ILE A 175 18.30 15.77 7.86
CA ILE A 175 17.10 16.43 8.38
C ILE A 175 17.01 17.81 7.72
N SER A 176 15.98 18.04 6.92
CA SER A 176 15.72 19.33 6.25
C SER A 176 15.00 20.33 7.15
N GLY A 177 14.21 19.84 8.13
CA GLY A 177 13.54 20.68 9.10
C GLY A 177 12.54 19.95 9.98
N THR A 178 12.10 20.65 11.01
CA THR A 178 11.05 20.29 11.95
C THR A 178 10.05 21.45 12.04
N ILE A 179 9.14 21.43 13.01
CA ILE A 179 8.25 22.56 13.32
C ILE A 179 9.04 23.87 13.60
N SER A 180 10.31 23.80 14.00
CA SER A 180 11.15 24.96 14.24
C SER A 180 11.51 25.74 12.95
N LYS A 181 11.50 25.06 11.80
CA LYS A 181 11.77 25.64 10.48
C LYS A 181 10.51 25.87 9.67
N ASP A 182 9.52 25.01 9.80
CA ASP A 182 8.24 25.06 9.09
C ASP A 182 7.09 24.70 10.05
N ALA A 183 6.28 25.69 10.39
CA ALA A 183 5.15 25.52 11.30
C ALA A 183 4.04 24.59 10.80
N SER A 184 4.07 24.18 9.53
CA SER A 184 3.15 23.19 8.96
C SER A 184 3.55 21.74 9.27
N ILE A 185 4.78 21.51 9.74
CA ILE A 185 5.25 20.20 10.16
C ILE A 185 4.67 19.89 11.55
N PRO A 186 4.03 18.73 11.75
CA PRO A 186 3.51 18.34 13.05
C PRO A 186 4.61 18.27 14.13
N GLN A 187 4.20 18.49 15.40
CA GLN A 187 5.09 18.26 16.53
C GLN A 187 5.64 16.82 16.49
N TRP A 188 6.89 16.64 16.90
CA TRP A 188 7.60 15.35 16.89
C TRP A 188 7.75 14.72 15.49
N THR A 189 7.71 15.54 14.45
CA THR A 189 7.94 15.08 13.07
C THR A 189 9.11 15.84 12.46
N ALA A 190 10.03 15.12 11.82
CA ALA A 190 11.12 15.65 11.02
C ALA A 190 10.88 15.38 9.53
N ALA A 191 11.11 16.39 8.69
CA ALA A 191 11.24 16.24 7.26
C ALA A 191 12.68 15.84 6.94
N THR A 192 12.88 14.77 6.18
CA THR A 192 14.20 14.21 5.90
C THR A 192 14.33 13.71 4.47
N THR A 193 15.55 13.46 4.01
CA THR A 193 15.82 12.81 2.70
C THR A 193 15.29 11.37 2.62
N TYR A 194 14.96 10.75 3.75
CA TYR A 194 14.32 9.44 3.84
C TYR A 194 12.78 9.51 3.89
N GLY A 195 12.21 10.73 3.97
CA GLY A 195 10.79 10.98 4.14
C GLY A 195 10.47 11.62 5.49
N LYS A 196 9.20 11.59 5.90
CA LYS A 196 8.77 12.10 7.20
C LYS A 196 8.98 11.04 8.27
N LEU A 197 9.73 11.37 9.32
CA LEU A 197 10.02 10.49 10.44
C LEU A 197 9.57 11.11 11.75
N GLY A 198 9.01 10.29 12.64
CA GLY A 198 8.78 10.66 14.03
C GLY A 198 10.10 10.73 14.81
N PHE A 199 10.13 11.54 15.88
CA PHE A 199 11.28 11.62 16.79
C PHE A 199 10.88 11.86 18.24
N GLU A 200 9.77 11.29 18.68
CA GLU A 200 9.27 11.47 20.06
C GLU A 200 10.38 11.32 21.10
N GLY A 201 10.53 12.33 21.97
CA GLY A 201 11.50 12.32 23.06
C GLY A 201 12.96 12.56 22.68
N LEU A 202 13.28 12.82 21.42
CA LEU A 202 14.62 13.16 20.98
C LEU A 202 14.73 14.67 20.67
N SER A 203 15.97 15.19 20.68
CA SER A 203 16.31 16.54 20.25
C SER A 203 17.04 16.45 18.91
N VAL A 204 16.35 16.80 17.82
CA VAL A 204 16.90 16.63 16.47
C VAL A 204 17.21 17.94 15.75
N ASP A 205 16.78 19.08 16.29
CA ASP A 205 17.01 20.40 15.65
C ASP A 205 18.50 20.74 15.45
N TYR A 206 19.36 20.26 16.35
CA TYR A 206 20.83 20.38 16.21
C TYR A 206 21.38 19.71 14.94
N TYR A 207 20.68 18.69 14.46
CA TYR A 207 21.10 17.91 13.28
C TYR A 207 20.48 18.40 11.97
N ILE A 208 19.70 19.49 12.00
CA ILE A 208 19.18 20.09 10.76
C ILE A 208 20.37 20.57 9.91
N ASP A 209 20.30 20.30 8.62
CA ASP A 209 21.35 20.59 7.63
C ASP A 209 22.66 19.82 7.87
N LYS A 210 22.58 18.63 8.47
CA LYS A 210 23.72 17.71 8.66
C LYS A 210 23.40 16.33 8.09
N GLY A 211 24.44 15.67 7.56
CA GLY A 211 24.37 14.26 7.21
C GLY A 211 24.55 13.39 8.45
N ILE A 212 23.53 12.61 8.82
CA ILE A 212 23.52 11.78 10.03
C ILE A 212 23.15 10.33 9.72
N THR A 213 23.65 9.45 10.56
CA THR A 213 23.23 8.06 10.60
C THR A 213 22.31 7.85 11.82
N VAL A 214 21.13 7.27 11.58
CA VAL A 214 20.10 7.04 12.62
C VAL A 214 19.62 5.60 12.60
N PHE A 215 19.07 5.14 13.75
CA PHE A 215 18.23 3.94 13.79
C PHE A 215 16.79 4.33 13.53
N VAL A 216 16.12 3.60 12.64
CA VAL A 216 14.71 3.80 12.25
C VAL A 216 13.95 2.49 12.37
N LYS A 217 12.74 2.54 12.93
CA LYS A 217 11.73 1.47 12.91
C LYS A 217 10.34 2.11 12.90
N ASP A 218 9.45 1.57 12.09
CA ASP A 218 8.05 2.03 11.98
C ASP A 218 7.94 3.55 11.73
N ASN A 219 8.81 4.11 10.88
CA ASN A 219 8.95 5.55 10.59
C ASN A 219 9.28 6.41 11.82
N GLU A 220 9.92 5.86 12.86
CA GLU A 220 10.32 6.57 14.06
C GLU A 220 11.85 6.53 14.24
N ILE A 221 12.48 7.69 14.46
CA ILE A 221 13.90 7.79 14.81
C ILE A 221 14.07 7.34 16.25
N LEU A 222 14.95 6.38 16.48
CA LEU A 222 15.22 5.78 17.79
C LEU A 222 16.53 6.28 18.41
N GLY A 223 17.44 6.82 17.61
CA GLY A 223 18.71 7.40 18.06
C GLY A 223 19.56 7.85 16.88
N VAL A 224 20.44 8.83 17.13
CA VAL A 224 21.43 9.31 16.18
C VAL A 224 22.77 8.69 16.54
N THR A 225 23.37 7.93 15.63
CA THR A 225 24.61 7.19 15.89
C THR A 225 25.86 7.92 15.45
N GLU A 226 25.74 8.78 14.44
CA GLU A 226 26.90 9.45 13.84
C GLU A 226 26.46 10.71 13.08
N VAL A 227 27.31 11.75 13.09
CA VAL A 227 27.28 12.86 12.14
C VAL A 227 28.41 12.61 11.14
N TYR A 228 28.08 12.20 9.91
CA TYR A 228 29.09 11.90 8.89
C TYR A 228 29.42 13.10 8.01
N SER A 229 28.58 14.16 8.01
CA SER A 229 28.83 15.41 7.29
C SER A 229 28.20 16.61 7.99
N GLU A 230 28.94 17.68 8.12
CA GLU A 230 28.45 19.00 8.58
C GLU A 230 27.91 19.84 7.40
N ASP A 231 28.27 19.49 6.17
CA ASP A 231 27.86 20.14 4.95
C ASP A 231 26.96 19.21 4.13
N VAL A 232 25.91 19.75 3.54
CA VAL A 232 24.93 18.96 2.79
C VAL A 232 24.56 19.61 1.46
N THR A 233 24.14 18.80 0.51
CA THR A 233 23.52 19.26 -0.74
C THR A 233 22.11 18.73 -0.82
N TYR A 234 21.13 19.62 -0.95
CA TYR A 234 19.76 19.28 -1.26
C TYR A 234 19.56 19.31 -2.76
N HIS A 235 19.49 18.12 -3.38
CA HIS A 235 19.33 17.99 -4.82
C HIS A 235 17.91 18.31 -5.27
N ASN A 236 17.81 18.99 -6.41
CA ASN A 236 16.56 19.22 -7.12
C ASN A 236 15.44 19.86 -6.28
N SER A 237 15.78 20.70 -5.29
CA SER A 237 14.82 21.38 -4.41
C SER A 237 13.92 22.34 -5.19
N TRP A 238 12.61 22.33 -4.92
CA TRP A 238 11.65 23.20 -5.60
C TRP A 238 11.76 24.65 -5.13
N ILE A 239 12.08 25.58 -6.02
CA ILE A 239 12.19 27.02 -5.74
C ILE A 239 10.79 27.65 -5.86
N ILE A 240 10.19 27.96 -4.71
CA ILE A 240 8.88 28.61 -4.63
C ILE A 240 8.97 30.05 -5.10
N SER A 241 9.97 30.80 -4.57
CA SER A 241 10.22 32.18 -4.94
C SER A 241 11.65 32.60 -4.60
N MET A 242 12.12 33.58 -5.33
CA MET A 242 13.38 34.24 -5.04
C MET A 242 13.19 35.76 -5.16
N SER A 243 13.51 36.52 -4.11
CA SER A 243 13.38 37.99 -4.08
C SER A 243 14.31 38.62 -3.06
N GLY A 244 14.99 39.70 -3.46
CA GLY A 244 15.78 40.52 -2.53
C GLY A 244 16.94 39.79 -1.83
N GLY A 245 17.50 38.75 -2.44
CA GLY A 245 18.56 37.93 -1.83
C GLY A 245 18.02 36.85 -0.91
N ASN A 246 16.69 36.59 -0.88
CA ASN A 246 16.09 35.48 -0.16
C ASN A 246 15.57 34.42 -1.14
N ILE A 247 15.87 33.17 -0.87
CA ILE A 247 15.30 32.01 -1.57
C ILE A 247 14.33 31.30 -0.65
N LYS A 248 13.09 31.17 -1.08
CA LYS A 248 12.10 30.29 -0.46
C LYS A 248 11.99 29.01 -1.27
N ALA A 249 12.31 27.87 -0.66
CA ALA A 249 12.37 26.58 -1.33
C ALA A 249 11.60 25.52 -0.53
N TYR A 250 11.05 24.53 -1.24
CA TYR A 250 10.54 23.30 -0.65
C TYR A 250 11.65 22.24 -0.73
N VAL A 251 12.16 21.85 0.42
CA VAL A 251 13.36 21.02 0.57
C VAL A 251 13.00 19.78 1.36
N GLU A 252 12.99 18.61 0.72
CA GLU A 252 12.74 17.30 1.34
C GLU A 252 11.53 17.29 2.31
N GLY A 253 10.43 17.93 1.93
CA GLY A 253 9.19 17.95 2.72
C GLY A 253 9.04 19.14 3.67
N CYS A 254 9.97 20.10 3.66
CA CYS A 254 10.00 21.30 4.51
C CYS A 254 10.08 22.58 3.68
N VAL A 255 9.30 23.59 4.01
CA VAL A 255 9.47 24.93 3.42
C VAL A 255 10.58 25.66 4.17
N ARG A 256 11.64 26.01 3.44
CA ARG A 256 12.84 26.67 3.97
C ARG A 256 12.99 28.07 3.36
N GLU A 257 13.55 28.99 4.15
CA GLU A 257 13.97 30.30 3.68
C GLU A 257 15.48 30.47 3.93
N PHE A 258 16.20 30.77 2.86
CA PHE A 258 17.65 30.95 2.86
C PHE A 258 18.02 32.37 2.42
N ILE A 259 19.03 32.94 3.09
CA ILE A 259 19.68 34.17 2.60
C ILE A 259 20.73 33.75 1.57
N TYR A 260 20.68 34.35 0.39
CA TYR A 260 21.61 34.06 -0.70
C TYR A 260 22.14 35.38 -1.30
N SER A 261 23.44 35.62 -1.20
CA SER A 261 24.06 36.89 -1.51
C SER A 261 24.45 37.10 -2.97
N ASP A 262 24.48 36.04 -3.78
CA ASP A 262 24.85 36.16 -5.19
C ASP A 262 23.78 36.87 -6.00
N LYS A 263 24.23 37.71 -6.93
CA LYS A 263 23.35 38.39 -7.89
C LYS A 263 22.87 37.39 -8.93
N VAL A 264 21.74 36.77 -8.69
CA VAL A 264 21.08 35.84 -9.62
C VAL A 264 19.78 36.46 -10.11
N SER A 265 19.34 36.07 -11.30
CA SER A 265 18.00 36.39 -11.79
C SER A 265 16.92 35.89 -10.83
N ASN A 266 15.81 36.61 -10.71
CA ASN A 266 14.68 36.12 -9.90
C ASN A 266 14.09 34.86 -10.55
N TYR A 267 14.38 33.71 -9.98
CA TYR A 267 13.81 32.44 -10.40
C TYR A 267 12.57 32.09 -9.56
N SER A 268 11.58 31.51 -10.21
CA SER A 268 10.44 30.88 -9.56
C SER A 268 9.97 29.70 -10.40
N ASN A 269 9.36 28.70 -9.77
CA ASN A 269 8.84 27.52 -10.46
C ASN A 269 9.92 26.72 -11.22
N VAL A 270 11.10 26.61 -10.65
CA VAL A 270 12.25 25.83 -11.13
C VAL A 270 12.80 24.98 -9.99
N VAL A 271 13.70 24.05 -10.26
CA VAL A 271 14.45 23.35 -9.21
C VAL A 271 15.89 23.80 -9.16
N ALA A 272 16.52 23.61 -8.00
CA ALA A 272 17.93 23.91 -7.81
C ALA A 272 18.59 22.89 -6.87
N ASP A 273 19.90 22.68 -7.06
CA ASP A 273 20.73 22.06 -6.06
C ASP A 273 21.20 23.15 -5.09
N LEU A 274 20.93 22.94 -3.80
CA LEU A 274 21.24 23.89 -2.73
C LEU A 274 22.34 23.30 -1.83
N VAL A 275 23.52 23.92 -1.82
CA VAL A 275 24.64 23.54 -0.95
C VAL A 275 24.56 24.38 0.32
N VAL A 276 24.43 23.68 1.45
CA VAL A 276 24.34 24.31 2.77
C VAL A 276 25.55 23.88 3.59
N GLU A 277 26.33 24.87 4.04
CA GLU A 277 27.53 24.72 4.86
C GLU A 277 27.33 25.52 6.15
N ASP A 278 27.59 24.92 7.30
CA ASP A 278 27.31 25.53 8.63
C ASP A 278 25.91 26.14 8.74
N GLY A 279 24.88 25.44 8.18
CA GLY A 279 23.48 25.89 8.18
C GLY A 279 23.17 27.10 7.29
N LYS A 280 24.11 27.52 6.41
CA LYS A 280 23.98 28.66 5.49
C LYS A 280 24.04 28.15 4.05
N LEU A 281 23.15 28.69 3.21
CA LEU A 281 23.20 28.45 1.77
C LEU A 281 24.42 29.15 1.17
N THR A 282 25.40 28.39 0.66
CA THR A 282 26.65 28.90 0.06
C THR A 282 26.59 28.84 -1.46
N LYS A 283 25.83 27.92 -2.06
CA LYS A 283 25.70 27.79 -3.52
C LYS A 283 24.30 27.33 -3.90
N ALA A 284 23.76 27.88 -4.99
CA ALA A 284 22.52 27.41 -5.62
C ALA A 284 22.75 27.23 -7.12
N THR A 285 22.47 26.03 -7.64
CA THR A 285 22.57 25.69 -9.06
C THR A 285 21.19 25.47 -9.64
N PHE A 286 20.66 26.45 -10.37
CA PHE A 286 19.29 26.44 -10.91
C PHE A 286 19.21 25.61 -12.20
N LYS A 287 18.17 24.79 -12.32
CA LYS A 287 17.84 23.98 -13.50
C LYS A 287 16.52 24.49 -14.08
N THR A 288 16.58 24.98 -15.33
CA THR A 288 15.49 25.75 -15.95
C THR A 288 15.00 25.16 -17.27
N GLU A 289 15.74 24.19 -17.84
CA GLU A 289 15.34 23.52 -19.07
C GLU A 289 14.14 22.61 -18.80
N THR A 290 13.08 22.75 -19.59
CA THR A 290 11.83 22.00 -19.39
C THR A 290 11.33 21.39 -20.66
N ILE A 291 10.75 20.18 -20.53
CA ILE A 291 10.00 19.51 -21.58
C ILE A 291 8.61 19.15 -21.09
N ASN A 292 7.66 19.07 -22.01
CA ASN A 292 6.28 18.68 -21.75
C ASN A 292 5.85 17.63 -22.79
N GLY A 293 4.87 16.83 -22.45
CA GLY A 293 4.28 15.85 -23.33
C GLY A 293 3.39 14.88 -22.56
N LYS A 294 2.53 14.19 -23.30
CA LYS A 294 1.76 13.09 -22.75
C LYS A 294 2.71 11.95 -22.39
N VAL A 295 2.61 11.46 -21.16
CA VAL A 295 3.42 10.34 -20.68
C VAL A 295 2.92 9.05 -21.33
N MET A 296 3.78 8.38 -22.09
CA MET A 296 3.46 7.12 -22.75
C MET A 296 3.91 5.92 -21.94
N GLU A 297 4.96 6.10 -21.12
CA GLU A 297 5.57 5.09 -20.27
C GLU A 297 6.37 5.77 -19.18
N ALA A 298 6.32 5.25 -17.96
CA ALA A 298 7.09 5.73 -16.83
C ALA A 298 7.62 4.56 -15.99
N SER A 299 8.94 4.43 -15.93
CA SER A 299 9.64 3.47 -15.07
C SER A 299 10.45 4.21 -14.01
N LYS A 300 11.25 3.49 -13.24
CA LYS A 300 12.17 4.08 -12.27
C LYS A 300 13.39 4.74 -12.94
N THR A 301 13.69 4.41 -14.18
CA THR A 301 14.92 4.82 -14.87
C THR A 301 14.68 5.62 -16.14
N GLU A 302 13.47 5.59 -16.70
CA GLU A 302 13.16 6.21 -18.00
C GLU A 302 11.69 6.65 -18.06
N ILE A 303 11.44 7.79 -18.71
CA ILE A 303 10.09 8.25 -19.11
C ILE A 303 10.06 8.43 -20.62
N GLU A 304 9.01 7.89 -21.27
CA GLU A 304 8.70 8.13 -22.68
C GLU A 304 7.58 9.18 -22.79
N LEU A 305 7.85 10.23 -23.56
CA LEU A 305 6.88 11.29 -23.87
C LEU A 305 6.44 11.20 -25.34
N GLU A 306 5.14 11.33 -25.58
CA GLU A 306 4.56 11.29 -26.93
C GLU A 306 5.17 12.35 -27.82
N SER A 307 5.67 11.93 -28.98
CA SER A 307 6.28 12.81 -30.01
C SER A 307 7.55 13.55 -29.58
N VAL A 308 8.03 13.35 -28.34
CA VAL A 308 9.22 13.98 -27.78
C VAL A 308 10.36 12.98 -27.66
N GLY A 309 10.07 11.78 -27.19
CA GLY A 309 11.03 10.68 -27.06
C GLY A 309 11.22 10.18 -25.64
N LYS A 310 12.28 9.41 -25.45
CA LYS A 310 12.66 8.78 -24.17
C LYS A 310 13.74 9.55 -23.46
N TYR A 311 13.58 9.72 -22.16
CA TYR A 311 14.51 10.46 -21.30
C TYR A 311 14.88 9.60 -20.11
N ALA A 312 16.16 9.49 -19.83
CA ALA A 312 16.65 8.88 -18.61
C ALA A 312 16.28 9.75 -17.40
N ILE A 313 16.08 9.11 -16.26
CA ILE A 313 15.78 9.77 -14.98
C ILE A 313 17.08 9.86 -14.19
N ASP A 314 17.34 11.03 -13.60
CA ASP A 314 18.43 11.26 -12.66
C ASP A 314 18.17 10.48 -11.35
N GLU A 315 19.21 9.96 -10.69
CA GLU A 315 19.10 9.19 -9.45
C GLU A 315 18.50 10.00 -8.29
N ASP A 316 18.74 11.33 -8.30
CA ASP A 316 18.19 12.30 -7.34
C ASP A 316 16.90 12.96 -7.83
N CYS A 317 16.22 12.39 -8.80
CA CYS A 317 14.97 12.95 -9.34
C CYS A 317 13.91 13.10 -8.25
N ARG A 318 13.22 14.25 -8.25
CA ARG A 318 12.13 14.56 -7.32
C ARG A 318 10.82 14.76 -8.08
N VAL A 319 9.73 14.26 -7.50
CA VAL A 319 8.38 14.48 -8.03
C VAL A 319 7.65 15.43 -7.10
N TYR A 320 7.19 16.56 -7.64
CA TYR A 320 6.49 17.59 -6.88
C TYR A 320 5.04 17.75 -7.35
N LYS A 321 4.12 17.73 -6.42
CA LYS A 321 2.75 18.18 -6.61
C LYS A 321 2.65 19.61 -6.10
N ILE A 322 2.35 20.57 -7.00
CA ILE A 322 2.40 21.98 -6.68
C ILE A 322 1.04 22.69 -6.69
N TYR A 323 -0.04 21.97 -6.97
CA TYR A 323 -1.41 22.48 -6.80
C TYR A 323 -1.97 22.10 -5.42
N GLY A 324 -2.76 22.96 -4.83
CA GLY A 324 -3.14 22.84 -3.43
C GLY A 324 -1.95 23.09 -2.50
N ASN A 325 -1.66 22.16 -1.59
CA ASN A 325 -0.46 22.21 -0.76
C ASN A 325 0.70 21.54 -1.48
N ILE A 326 1.86 22.19 -1.50
CA ILE A 326 3.08 21.61 -2.09
C ILE A 326 3.45 20.34 -1.32
N SER A 327 3.72 19.27 -2.07
CA SER A 327 4.19 18.00 -1.50
C SER A 327 5.16 17.30 -2.44
N MET A 328 6.06 16.50 -1.88
CA MET A 328 6.80 15.50 -2.63
C MET A 328 5.95 14.26 -2.81
N CYS A 329 6.07 13.63 -3.97
CA CYS A 329 5.33 12.44 -4.37
C CYS A 329 6.29 11.37 -4.87
N ASN A 330 5.76 10.17 -5.10
CA ASN A 330 6.50 9.08 -5.72
C ASN A 330 6.35 9.10 -7.25
N MET A 331 7.22 8.38 -7.96
CA MET A 331 7.15 8.23 -9.41
C MET A 331 5.81 7.61 -9.88
N SER A 332 5.11 6.86 -9.04
CA SER A 332 3.76 6.33 -9.32
C SER A 332 2.70 7.41 -9.57
N GLU A 333 2.93 8.65 -9.10
CA GLU A 333 2.04 9.80 -9.36
C GLU A 333 2.24 10.39 -10.77
N VAL A 334 3.25 9.96 -11.50
CA VAL A 334 3.49 10.36 -12.90
C VAL A 334 2.59 9.55 -13.80
N LEU A 335 1.37 10.05 -14.02
CA LEU A 335 0.30 9.32 -14.69
C LEU A 335 0.57 9.13 -16.18
N VAL A 336 0.57 7.87 -16.60
CA VAL A 336 0.62 7.48 -18.01
C VAL A 336 -0.69 7.85 -18.71
N GLY A 337 -0.62 8.21 -19.98
CA GLY A 337 -1.78 8.60 -20.79
C GLY A 337 -2.24 10.05 -20.62
N TYR A 338 -1.55 10.85 -19.79
CA TYR A 338 -1.89 12.24 -19.49
C TYR A 338 -0.72 13.20 -19.70
N ASP A 339 -1.01 14.47 -19.91
CA ASP A 339 -0.06 15.57 -20.13
C ASP A 339 -0.05 16.59 -18.97
N ALA A 340 -0.43 16.16 -17.77
CA ALA A 340 -0.54 16.98 -16.58
C ALA A 340 0.79 17.23 -15.85
N GLN A 341 1.90 16.81 -16.44
CA GLN A 341 3.22 16.90 -15.84
C GLN A 341 4.16 17.73 -16.72
N ARG A 342 5.06 18.45 -16.06
CA ARG A 342 6.18 19.14 -16.65
C ARG A 342 7.48 18.52 -16.13
N PHE A 343 8.43 18.31 -17.00
CA PHE A 343 9.70 17.66 -16.69
C PHE A 343 10.83 18.67 -16.78
N ILE A 344 11.69 18.71 -15.76
CA ILE A 344 12.86 19.58 -15.71
C ILE A 344 14.09 18.72 -15.98
N LEU A 345 14.96 19.21 -16.87
CA LEU A 345 16.19 18.53 -17.26
C LEU A 345 17.40 19.09 -16.49
N ASP A 346 18.33 18.21 -16.21
CA ASP A 346 19.67 18.57 -15.74
C ASP A 346 20.59 18.96 -16.93
N SER A 347 21.85 19.24 -16.62
CA SER A 347 22.87 19.59 -17.64
C SER A 347 23.26 18.42 -18.55
N GLU A 348 22.92 17.19 -18.21
CA GLU A 348 23.16 15.99 -19.01
C GLU A 348 21.93 15.63 -19.86
N GLY A 349 20.82 16.36 -19.74
CA GLY A 349 19.58 16.12 -20.44
C GLY A 349 18.73 15.01 -19.80
N LYS A 350 19.01 14.62 -18.56
CA LYS A 350 18.18 13.68 -17.80
C LYS A 350 17.06 14.42 -17.06
N ILE A 351 15.94 13.75 -16.83
CA ILE A 351 14.85 14.28 -15.99
C ILE A 351 15.32 14.28 -14.53
N CYS A 352 15.51 15.46 -13.98
CA CYS A 352 15.88 15.66 -12.58
C CYS A 352 14.70 16.06 -11.69
N ALA A 353 13.60 16.55 -12.27
CA ALA A 353 12.37 16.77 -11.53
C ALA A 353 11.11 16.60 -12.41
N VAL A 354 10.05 16.09 -11.79
CA VAL A 354 8.71 16.03 -12.40
C VAL A 354 7.79 16.93 -11.60
N ILE A 355 7.08 17.82 -12.27
CA ILE A 355 6.19 18.80 -11.66
C ILE A 355 4.75 18.50 -12.08
N ILE A 356 3.94 18.06 -11.13
CA ILE A 356 2.50 17.84 -11.30
C ILE A 356 1.82 19.16 -10.91
N ASP A 357 1.35 19.91 -11.90
CA ASP A 357 0.88 21.27 -11.72
C ASP A 357 -0.65 21.41 -11.68
N ARG A 358 -1.39 20.34 -11.95
CA ARG A 358 -2.86 20.31 -11.90
C ARG A 358 -3.38 18.94 -11.54
N ASP A 359 -4.62 18.93 -11.00
CA ASP A 359 -5.36 17.70 -10.78
C ASP A 359 -5.76 17.03 -12.09
N VAL A 360 -5.70 15.71 -12.14
CA VAL A 360 -6.07 14.89 -13.29
C VAL A 360 -7.36 14.13 -12.99
N GLN A 361 -8.33 14.27 -13.88
CA GLN A 361 -9.51 13.42 -13.86
C GLN A 361 -9.27 12.21 -14.78
N ALA A 362 -9.52 11.01 -14.27
CA ALA A 362 -9.34 9.77 -15.03
C ALA A 362 -10.45 9.60 -16.07
N THR A 363 -10.41 10.38 -17.15
CA THR A 363 -11.37 10.31 -18.25
C THR A 363 -10.94 9.41 -19.40
N ASN A 364 -9.72 8.91 -19.37
CA ASN A 364 -9.12 8.05 -20.39
C ASN A 364 -8.44 6.85 -19.71
N ILE A 365 -8.47 5.69 -20.35
CA ILE A 365 -7.87 4.47 -19.85
C ILE A 365 -6.99 3.79 -20.91
N ARG A 366 -5.93 3.13 -20.46
CA ARG A 366 -5.00 2.36 -21.29
C ARG A 366 -4.97 0.93 -20.77
N VAL A 367 -5.41 0.01 -21.62
CA VAL A 367 -5.66 -1.41 -21.30
C VAL A 367 -4.68 -2.30 -22.05
N ILE A 368 -3.87 -3.09 -21.36
CA ILE A 368 -3.08 -4.15 -22.00
C ILE A 368 -4.04 -5.26 -22.45
N LEU A 369 -3.95 -5.65 -23.71
CA LEU A 369 -4.74 -6.74 -24.26
C LEU A 369 -3.97 -8.04 -24.15
N ASN A 370 -4.46 -8.97 -23.35
CA ASN A 370 -3.91 -10.32 -23.21
C ASN A 370 -4.16 -11.16 -24.46
N THR A 371 -3.39 -12.23 -24.62
CA THR A 371 -3.61 -13.28 -25.63
C THR A 371 -4.99 -13.95 -25.45
N SER A 372 -5.36 -14.83 -26.37
CA SER A 372 -6.60 -15.62 -26.24
C SER A 372 -6.58 -16.41 -24.92
N GLY A 373 -7.72 -16.47 -24.21
CA GLY A 373 -7.80 -17.13 -22.90
C GLY A 373 -7.27 -16.29 -21.72
N PHE A 374 -6.78 -15.06 -21.95
CA PHE A 374 -6.11 -14.19 -20.96
C PHE A 374 -4.82 -14.80 -20.40
N ASP A 375 -4.08 -15.56 -21.23
CA ASP A 375 -2.95 -16.37 -20.78
C ASP A 375 -1.60 -15.61 -20.73
N GLY A 376 -1.52 -14.38 -21.28
CA GLY A 376 -0.29 -13.60 -21.26
C GLY A 376 -0.35 -12.26 -21.98
N LEU A 377 0.59 -11.39 -21.65
CA LEU A 377 0.66 -9.99 -22.12
C LEU A 377 1.33 -9.85 -23.49
N TYR A 378 2.05 -10.87 -23.96
CA TYR A 378 2.92 -10.79 -25.14
C TYR A 378 2.42 -11.61 -26.30
N HIS A 379 2.41 -11.02 -27.50
CA HIS A 379 1.87 -11.60 -28.72
C HIS A 379 2.98 -11.92 -29.74
N ASP A 380 2.84 -13.03 -30.44
CA ASP A 380 3.76 -13.40 -31.52
C ASP A 380 3.42 -12.68 -32.84
N SER A 381 2.18 -12.19 -32.96
CA SER A 381 1.72 -11.39 -34.12
C SER A 381 0.45 -10.63 -33.77
N LEU A 382 0.21 -9.54 -34.49
CA LEU A 382 -1.04 -8.78 -34.44
C LEU A 382 -1.63 -8.71 -35.83
N LYS A 383 -2.92 -9.05 -35.97
CA LYS A 383 -3.69 -8.88 -37.18
C LYS A 383 -4.90 -8.00 -36.89
N VAL A 384 -4.98 -6.88 -37.59
CA VAL A 384 -6.01 -5.86 -37.42
C VAL A 384 -6.84 -5.65 -38.67
N VAL A 385 -8.12 -5.36 -38.48
CA VAL A 385 -9.09 -5.07 -39.53
C VAL A 385 -10.10 -4.04 -39.06
N SER A 386 -10.62 -3.21 -39.96
CA SER A 386 -11.76 -2.34 -39.69
C SER A 386 -12.67 -2.24 -40.89
N LYS A 387 -13.97 -2.13 -40.67
CA LYS A 387 -14.99 -1.93 -41.72
C LYS A 387 -14.84 -0.58 -42.42
N GLU A 388 -14.29 0.41 -41.74
CA GLU A 388 -14.07 1.78 -42.23
C GLU A 388 -12.64 1.98 -42.78
N GLY A 389 -11.79 0.94 -42.68
CA GLY A 389 -10.35 1.02 -42.96
C GLY A 389 -9.57 1.54 -41.75
N LEU A 390 -8.24 1.46 -41.85
CA LEU A 390 -7.33 1.83 -40.77
C LEU A 390 -6.38 2.95 -41.21
N ARG A 391 -5.98 3.76 -40.26
CA ARG A 391 -4.80 4.61 -40.34
C ARG A 391 -3.77 4.10 -39.35
N ILE A 392 -2.56 3.80 -39.86
CA ILE A 392 -1.45 3.27 -39.08
C ILE A 392 -0.32 4.28 -39.13
N SER A 393 0.23 4.64 -37.95
CA SER A 393 1.33 5.58 -37.83
C SER A 393 2.43 5.04 -36.92
N CYS A 394 3.69 5.37 -37.25
CA CYS A 394 4.86 5.12 -36.40
C CYS A 394 5.86 6.27 -36.63
N GLY A 395 6.17 7.00 -35.58
CA GLY A 395 6.94 8.25 -35.70
C GLY A 395 6.28 9.22 -36.68
N ASN A 396 7.01 9.64 -37.71
CA ASN A 396 6.53 10.55 -38.76
C ASN A 396 5.87 9.86 -39.96
N GLU A 397 5.91 8.52 -39.99
CA GLU A 397 5.32 7.76 -41.08
C GLU A 397 3.85 7.44 -40.80
N THR A 398 3.00 7.64 -41.80
CA THR A 398 1.56 7.30 -41.73
C THR A 398 1.10 6.76 -43.05
N PHE A 399 0.32 5.66 -43.01
CA PHE A 399 -0.30 5.07 -44.19
C PHE A 399 -1.70 4.54 -43.87
N GLU A 400 -2.47 4.24 -44.88
CA GLU A 400 -3.85 3.77 -44.75
C GLU A 400 -4.01 2.33 -45.25
N VAL A 401 -4.85 1.56 -44.54
CA VAL A 401 -5.31 0.25 -44.93
C VAL A 401 -6.77 0.33 -45.38
N PRO A 402 -7.14 -0.15 -46.53
CA PRO A 402 -8.54 -0.10 -47.00
C PRO A 402 -9.51 -0.85 -46.04
N ALA A 403 -10.79 -0.48 -46.15
CA ALA A 403 -11.88 -1.16 -45.45
C ALA A 403 -11.86 -2.67 -45.68
N ASP A 404 -12.16 -3.46 -44.68
CA ASP A 404 -12.21 -4.92 -44.67
C ASP A 404 -10.90 -5.62 -45.10
N LYS A 405 -9.78 -4.88 -45.15
CA LYS A 405 -8.46 -5.47 -45.38
C LYS A 405 -7.74 -5.68 -44.08
N GLU A 406 -7.28 -6.92 -43.86
CA GLU A 406 -6.43 -7.28 -42.74
C GLU A 406 -5.00 -6.74 -42.92
N TYR A 407 -4.41 -6.18 -41.86
CA TYR A 407 -3.01 -5.81 -41.83
C TYR A 407 -2.31 -6.58 -40.71
N THR A 408 -1.12 -7.10 -40.97
CA THR A 408 -0.36 -7.93 -40.04
C THR A 408 0.89 -7.22 -39.60
N ILE A 409 1.14 -7.19 -38.25
CA ILE A 409 2.36 -6.73 -37.61
C ILE A 409 2.97 -7.94 -36.90
N THR A 410 4.28 -8.13 -37.09
CA THR A 410 5.07 -9.14 -36.37
C THR A 410 6.25 -8.47 -35.67
N PRO A 411 6.88 -9.11 -34.68
CA PRO A 411 8.08 -8.59 -34.03
C PRO A 411 9.21 -8.25 -35.01
N ASP A 412 9.29 -8.98 -36.11
CA ASP A 412 10.32 -8.79 -37.16
C ASP A 412 10.01 -7.68 -38.14
N SER A 413 8.77 -7.16 -38.17
CA SER A 413 8.38 -6.09 -39.11
C SER A 413 9.16 -4.80 -38.83
N ASP A 414 9.53 -4.08 -39.89
CA ASP A 414 10.24 -2.79 -39.79
C ASP A 414 9.44 -1.78 -38.94
N LEU A 415 8.11 -1.82 -39.06
CA LEU A 415 7.19 -0.96 -38.32
C LEU A 415 7.30 -1.19 -36.81
N ALA A 416 7.35 -2.44 -36.35
CA ALA A 416 7.49 -2.76 -34.90
C ALA A 416 8.90 -2.38 -34.37
N LYS A 417 9.92 -2.52 -35.21
CA LYS A 417 11.30 -2.15 -34.87
C LYS A 417 11.53 -0.64 -34.86
N ALA A 418 10.74 0.13 -35.62
CA ALA A 418 10.86 1.59 -35.70
C ALA A 418 10.34 2.31 -34.44
N GLY A 419 9.53 1.66 -33.61
CA GLY A 419 9.04 2.23 -32.36
C GLY A 419 7.56 1.93 -32.08
N ARG A 420 6.91 2.84 -31.36
CA ARG A 420 5.49 2.73 -31.00
C ARG A 420 4.60 2.91 -32.23
N VAL A 421 3.84 1.89 -32.55
CA VAL A 421 2.86 1.91 -33.65
C VAL A 421 1.50 2.31 -33.10
N LYS A 422 0.81 3.24 -33.75
CA LYS A 422 -0.57 3.63 -33.44
C LYS A 422 -1.49 3.25 -34.57
N ILE A 423 -2.62 2.64 -34.24
CA ILE A 423 -3.63 2.16 -35.20
C ILE A 423 -4.97 2.74 -34.80
N VAL A 424 -5.63 3.46 -35.67
CA VAL A 424 -6.95 4.02 -35.47
C VAL A 424 -7.88 3.62 -36.63
N SER A 425 -9.16 3.44 -36.35
CA SER A 425 -10.18 3.32 -37.40
C SER A 425 -10.40 4.67 -38.12
N LYS A 426 -10.73 4.64 -39.39
CA LYS A 426 -11.02 5.86 -40.15
C LYS A 426 -12.45 6.39 -39.92
N GLY A 427 -13.35 5.54 -39.41
CA GLY A 427 -14.71 5.95 -39.01
C GLY A 427 -14.75 6.67 -37.65
N VAL A 428 -15.69 7.59 -37.50
CA VAL A 428 -15.84 8.37 -36.23
C VAL A 428 -16.11 7.45 -35.02
N ASP A 429 -16.99 6.45 -35.22
CA ASP A 429 -17.31 5.41 -34.23
C ASP A 429 -16.74 4.05 -34.62
N GLY A 430 -15.71 4.07 -35.47
CA GLY A 430 -15.14 2.87 -36.05
C GLY A 430 -14.39 2.02 -35.05
N LYS A 431 -14.55 0.71 -35.15
CA LYS A 431 -13.88 -0.26 -34.32
C LYS A 431 -12.77 -0.98 -35.04
N ILE A 432 -11.78 -1.43 -34.30
CA ILE A 432 -10.64 -2.20 -34.78
C ILE A 432 -10.81 -3.65 -34.33
N GLY A 433 -11.01 -4.57 -35.26
CA GLY A 433 -11.03 -6.01 -35.00
C GLY A 433 -9.60 -6.54 -34.86
N ILE A 434 -9.35 -7.39 -33.89
CA ILE A 434 -8.06 -8.06 -33.69
C ILE A 434 -8.26 -9.57 -33.89
N SER A 435 -7.97 -10.07 -35.12
CA SER A 435 -8.24 -11.47 -35.48
C SER A 435 -7.30 -12.49 -34.83
N THR A 436 -6.17 -12.04 -34.26
CA THR A 436 -5.25 -12.89 -33.51
C THR A 436 -5.68 -13.13 -32.06
N ILE A 437 -6.70 -12.40 -31.57
CA ILE A 437 -7.28 -12.58 -30.22
C ILE A 437 -8.68 -13.19 -30.37
N LYS A 438 -9.03 -14.12 -29.48
CA LYS A 438 -10.38 -14.66 -29.33
C LYS A 438 -10.94 -14.34 -27.96
N ARG A 439 -12.18 -13.88 -27.91
CA ARG A 439 -12.97 -13.63 -26.69
C ARG A 439 -14.27 -14.44 -26.74
N GLY A 440 -15.12 -14.36 -25.73
CA GLY A 440 -16.33 -15.18 -25.62
C GLY A 440 -17.27 -15.18 -26.82
N TYR A 441 -17.29 -14.07 -27.59
CA TYR A 441 -18.11 -13.92 -28.78
C TYR A 441 -17.33 -14.04 -30.12
N GLY A 442 -16.05 -14.43 -30.08
CA GLY A 442 -15.18 -14.61 -31.25
C GLY A 442 -14.09 -13.57 -31.35
N VAL A 443 -13.94 -12.94 -32.55
CA VAL A 443 -12.96 -11.86 -32.76
C VAL A 443 -13.45 -10.58 -32.08
N PRO A 444 -12.66 -10.02 -31.12
CA PRO A 444 -13.05 -8.79 -30.44
C PRO A 444 -12.83 -7.56 -31.33
N TYR A 445 -13.71 -6.58 -31.17
CA TYR A 445 -13.63 -5.27 -31.81
C TYR A 445 -13.50 -4.17 -30.77
N TYR A 446 -12.47 -3.33 -30.90
CA TYR A 446 -12.09 -2.31 -29.92
C TYR A 446 -12.33 -0.91 -30.44
N ARG A 447 -12.86 -0.02 -29.59
CA ARG A 447 -12.93 1.43 -29.80
C ARG A 447 -11.58 2.08 -29.52
N GLY A 448 -11.44 3.35 -29.89
CA GLY A 448 -10.25 4.14 -29.59
C GLY A 448 -9.02 3.77 -30.42
N THR A 449 -7.86 3.83 -29.84
CA THR A 449 -6.56 3.59 -30.46
C THR A 449 -5.98 2.25 -30.00
N ILE A 450 -5.44 1.47 -30.94
CA ILE A 450 -4.58 0.32 -30.62
C ILE A 450 -3.14 0.76 -30.76
N GLU A 451 -2.36 0.62 -29.71
CA GLU A 451 -0.91 0.84 -29.71
C GLU A 451 -0.18 -0.50 -29.65
N VAL A 452 0.97 -0.55 -30.34
CA VAL A 452 1.84 -1.73 -30.37
C VAL A 452 3.26 -1.32 -30.08
N THR A 453 3.89 -1.99 -29.13
CA THR A 453 5.32 -1.82 -28.81
C THR A 453 6.03 -3.17 -28.87
N LEU A 454 7.31 -3.15 -29.24
CA LEU A 454 8.18 -4.33 -29.21
C LEU A 454 8.85 -4.45 -27.84
N ARG A 455 8.65 -5.59 -27.17
CA ARG A 455 9.27 -5.89 -25.88
C ARG A 455 9.74 -7.34 -25.84
N ASP A 456 10.98 -7.55 -25.45
CA ASP A 456 11.59 -8.89 -25.33
C ASP A 456 11.37 -9.78 -26.56
N GLY A 457 11.41 -9.15 -27.76
CA GLY A 457 11.21 -9.85 -29.03
C GLY A 457 9.76 -10.25 -29.34
N LYS A 458 8.78 -9.75 -28.59
CA LYS A 458 7.35 -9.95 -28.79
C LYS A 458 6.58 -8.63 -28.84
N LEU A 459 5.34 -8.67 -29.28
CA LEU A 459 4.49 -7.48 -29.32
C LEU A 459 3.68 -7.35 -28.01
N MET A 460 3.65 -6.16 -27.45
CA MET A 460 2.69 -5.75 -26.44
C MET A 460 1.64 -4.87 -27.09
N ILE A 461 0.37 -5.12 -26.80
CA ILE A 461 -0.77 -4.43 -27.40
C ILE A 461 -1.53 -3.67 -26.31
N ILE A 462 -1.71 -2.38 -26.52
CA ILE A 462 -2.45 -1.51 -25.59
C ILE A 462 -3.63 -0.89 -26.34
N ASN A 463 -4.79 -0.90 -25.74
CA ASN A 463 -5.96 -0.18 -26.20
C ASN A 463 -6.15 1.09 -25.35
N GLU A 464 -6.09 2.25 -25.99
CA GLU A 464 -6.34 3.54 -25.37
C GLU A 464 -7.68 4.12 -25.83
N LEU A 465 -8.55 4.48 -24.87
CA LEU A 465 -9.88 4.99 -25.17
C LEU A 465 -10.47 5.78 -23.99
N PRO A 466 -11.54 6.58 -24.22
CA PRO A 466 -12.31 7.19 -23.14
C PRO A 466 -12.84 6.15 -22.15
N LEU A 467 -12.84 6.50 -20.85
CA LEU A 467 -13.28 5.61 -19.79
C LEU A 467 -14.73 5.12 -19.98
N GLU A 468 -15.62 5.98 -20.46
CA GLU A 468 -17.01 5.59 -20.72
C GLU A 468 -17.11 4.55 -21.86
N GLU A 469 -16.34 4.70 -22.92
CA GLU A 469 -16.31 3.73 -24.02
C GLU A 469 -15.71 2.37 -23.61
N TYR A 470 -14.76 2.39 -22.65
CA TYR A 470 -14.26 1.17 -22.01
C TYR A 470 -15.39 0.43 -21.29
N LEU A 471 -16.24 1.15 -20.56
CA LEU A 471 -17.37 0.57 -19.81
C LEU A 471 -18.45 -0.03 -20.72
N TYR A 472 -18.61 0.42 -21.96
CA TYR A 472 -19.54 -0.21 -22.93
C TYR A 472 -19.20 -1.70 -23.18
N SER A 473 -17.95 -2.06 -23.04
CA SER A 473 -17.47 -3.44 -23.21
C SER A 473 -17.25 -4.17 -21.88
N VAL A 474 -17.03 -3.46 -20.78
CA VAL A 474 -16.88 -4.05 -19.43
C VAL A 474 -18.23 -4.48 -18.89
N VAL A 475 -19.22 -3.59 -18.86
CA VAL A 475 -20.52 -3.87 -18.23
C VAL A 475 -21.17 -5.16 -18.76
N PRO A 476 -21.31 -5.38 -20.11
CA PRO A 476 -21.88 -6.63 -20.62
C PRO A 476 -20.94 -7.85 -20.49
N SER A 477 -19.63 -7.64 -20.25
CA SER A 477 -18.68 -8.72 -20.00
C SER A 477 -18.71 -9.21 -18.55
N GLU A 478 -19.07 -8.33 -17.61
CA GLU A 478 -19.17 -8.62 -16.18
C GLU A 478 -20.58 -9.06 -15.75
N MET A 479 -21.62 -8.41 -16.27
CA MET A 479 -23.01 -8.66 -15.89
C MET A 479 -23.85 -8.95 -17.13
N PRO A 480 -24.73 -9.96 -17.14
CA PRO A 480 -25.62 -10.23 -18.27
C PRO A 480 -26.43 -8.99 -18.66
N TRP A 481 -26.35 -8.58 -19.93
CA TRP A 481 -26.97 -7.38 -20.45
C TRP A 481 -28.50 -7.34 -20.31
N ASN A 482 -29.14 -8.50 -20.14
CA ASN A 482 -30.60 -8.65 -19.94
C ASN A 482 -31.03 -8.55 -18.49
N TYR A 483 -30.13 -8.20 -17.57
CA TYR A 483 -30.49 -7.88 -16.19
C TYR A 483 -31.29 -6.60 -16.11
N ASN A 484 -31.93 -6.37 -14.97
CA ASN A 484 -32.73 -5.17 -14.73
C ASN A 484 -31.88 -3.91 -14.92
N TYR A 485 -32.45 -2.89 -15.53
CA TYR A 485 -31.75 -1.66 -15.88
C TYR A 485 -31.10 -0.93 -14.71
N GLU A 486 -31.74 -0.94 -13.54
CA GLU A 486 -31.16 -0.36 -12.32
C GLU A 486 -29.93 -1.15 -11.84
N ALA A 487 -29.90 -2.46 -12.01
CA ALA A 487 -28.73 -3.27 -11.72
C ALA A 487 -27.57 -2.97 -12.70
N LEU A 488 -27.84 -2.76 -13.99
CA LEU A 488 -26.85 -2.36 -14.99
C LEU A 488 -26.25 -0.98 -14.65
N LYS A 489 -27.05 -0.02 -14.18
CA LYS A 489 -26.57 1.29 -13.69
C LYS A 489 -25.67 1.13 -12.47
N ALA A 490 -26.06 0.32 -11.49
CA ALA A 490 -25.23 0.04 -10.31
C ALA A 490 -23.89 -0.60 -10.73
N GLN A 491 -23.92 -1.56 -11.66
CA GLN A 491 -22.72 -2.18 -12.20
C GLN A 491 -21.82 -1.16 -12.94
N ALA A 492 -22.41 -0.26 -13.74
CA ALA A 492 -21.66 0.78 -14.44
C ALA A 492 -20.92 1.71 -13.48
N ILE A 493 -21.58 2.12 -12.39
CA ILE A 493 -20.97 2.98 -11.35
C ILE A 493 -19.86 2.22 -10.60
N CYS A 494 -20.08 0.95 -10.23
CA CYS A 494 -19.03 0.13 -9.61
C CYS A 494 -17.83 -0.04 -10.54
N ALA A 495 -18.06 -0.42 -11.79
CA ALA A 495 -16.99 -0.62 -12.77
C ALA A 495 -16.22 0.68 -13.05
N ARG A 496 -16.91 1.83 -13.14
CA ARG A 496 -16.28 3.15 -13.30
C ARG A 496 -15.42 3.50 -12.10
N SER A 497 -15.93 3.33 -10.89
CA SER A 497 -15.19 3.61 -9.65
C SER A 497 -13.92 2.78 -9.56
N PHE A 498 -14.02 1.49 -9.84
CA PHE A 498 -12.90 0.56 -9.87
C PHE A 498 -11.87 0.97 -10.92
N ALA A 499 -12.28 1.21 -12.17
CA ALA A 499 -11.40 1.64 -13.25
C ALA A 499 -10.75 2.99 -12.96
N TYR A 500 -11.50 3.98 -12.47
CA TYR A 500 -10.98 5.29 -12.05
C TYR A 500 -9.85 5.15 -11.02
N LYS A 501 -10.07 4.35 -9.99
CA LYS A 501 -9.07 4.09 -8.94
C LYS A 501 -7.81 3.46 -9.51
N HIS A 502 -7.95 2.51 -10.45
CA HIS A 502 -6.80 1.84 -11.08
C HIS A 502 -6.05 2.74 -12.08
N VAL A 503 -6.73 3.63 -12.79
CA VAL A 503 -6.05 4.67 -13.58
C VAL A 503 -5.17 5.52 -12.67
N MET A 504 -5.71 5.98 -11.54
CA MET A 504 -4.97 6.81 -10.58
C MET A 504 -3.86 6.06 -9.84
N SER A 505 -3.94 4.72 -9.72
CA SER A 505 -2.88 3.91 -9.10
C SER A 505 -1.68 3.67 -10.00
N ASN A 506 -1.84 3.82 -11.32
CA ASN A 506 -0.79 3.76 -12.34
C ASN A 506 0.09 2.49 -12.29
N SER A 507 -0.50 1.37 -11.92
CA SER A 507 0.23 0.12 -11.56
C SER A 507 1.03 -0.49 -12.71
N TYR A 508 0.63 -0.26 -13.97
CA TYR A 508 1.33 -0.70 -15.17
C TYR A 508 2.05 0.43 -15.91
N SER A 509 2.49 1.47 -15.20
CA SER A 509 3.17 2.63 -15.79
C SER A 509 4.41 2.27 -16.62
N GLU A 510 5.17 1.26 -16.19
CA GLU A 510 6.34 0.76 -16.93
C GLU A 510 6.00 0.06 -18.24
N PHE A 511 4.76 -0.34 -18.42
CA PHE A 511 4.24 -0.88 -19.68
C PHE A 511 3.46 0.17 -20.49
N GLY A 512 3.28 1.35 -19.95
CA GLY A 512 2.49 2.41 -20.58
C GLY A 512 0.98 2.18 -20.49
N ALA A 513 0.50 1.49 -19.45
CA ALA A 513 -0.91 1.13 -19.27
C ALA A 513 -1.36 1.31 -17.81
N HIS A 514 -2.68 1.16 -17.58
CA HIS A 514 -3.29 1.25 -16.26
C HIS A 514 -3.73 -0.12 -15.74
N VAL A 515 -4.33 -0.92 -16.61
CA VAL A 515 -4.94 -2.22 -16.32
C VAL A 515 -4.67 -3.20 -17.47
N ASP A 516 -4.93 -4.48 -17.24
CA ASP A 516 -5.12 -5.46 -18.31
C ASP A 516 -6.61 -5.86 -18.46
N ASP A 517 -6.94 -6.64 -19.48
CA ASP A 517 -8.30 -7.02 -19.84
C ASP A 517 -8.83 -8.29 -19.15
N SER A 518 -8.11 -8.80 -18.14
CA SER A 518 -8.43 -10.05 -17.44
C SER A 518 -9.21 -9.83 -16.13
N THR A 519 -9.58 -10.93 -15.47
CA THR A 519 -10.19 -10.94 -14.13
C THR A 519 -9.27 -10.47 -13.01
N ALA A 520 -7.99 -10.17 -13.29
CA ALA A 520 -7.13 -9.50 -12.32
C ALA A 520 -7.58 -8.06 -12.07
N TYR A 521 -8.25 -7.47 -13.06
CA TYR A 521 -8.88 -6.15 -12.99
C TYR A 521 -10.37 -6.27 -13.30
N GLN A 522 -10.78 -6.09 -14.57
CA GLN A 522 -12.16 -6.23 -15.03
C GLN A 522 -12.16 -6.91 -16.38
N VAL A 523 -13.05 -7.89 -16.56
CA VAL A 523 -13.17 -8.56 -17.84
C VAL A 523 -13.59 -7.54 -18.91
N TYR A 524 -12.73 -7.32 -19.89
CA TYR A 524 -12.93 -6.35 -20.94
C TYR A 524 -13.14 -7.03 -22.29
N ASN A 525 -14.24 -6.64 -22.96
CA ASN A 525 -14.58 -7.06 -24.32
C ASN A 525 -14.70 -8.58 -24.52
N ASN A 526 -15.14 -9.32 -23.45
CA ASN A 526 -15.46 -10.76 -23.56
C ASN A 526 -16.90 -11.03 -24.01
N SER A 527 -17.76 -10.00 -23.95
CA SER A 527 -19.10 -9.96 -24.51
C SER A 527 -19.22 -8.77 -25.46
N GLU A 528 -20.08 -8.91 -26.47
CA GLU A 528 -20.33 -7.81 -27.42
C GLU A 528 -21.09 -6.67 -26.72
N GLU A 529 -20.79 -5.42 -27.09
CA GLU A 529 -21.52 -4.24 -26.61
C GLU A 529 -23.03 -4.34 -26.87
N GLN A 530 -23.82 -3.89 -25.93
CA GLN A 530 -25.29 -3.92 -26.02
C GLN A 530 -25.86 -2.51 -25.77
N THR A 531 -26.85 -2.12 -26.58
CA THR A 531 -27.46 -0.79 -26.47
C THR A 531 -27.99 -0.50 -25.06
N VAL A 532 -28.59 -1.50 -24.38
CA VAL A 532 -29.14 -1.33 -23.05
C VAL A 532 -28.07 -1.08 -21.99
N SER A 533 -26.94 -1.78 -22.06
CA SER A 533 -25.82 -1.55 -21.13
C SER A 533 -25.11 -0.24 -21.44
N ASN A 534 -24.95 0.13 -22.72
CA ASN A 534 -24.41 1.44 -23.10
C ASN A 534 -25.26 2.59 -22.55
N SER A 535 -26.61 2.51 -22.69
CA SER A 535 -27.50 3.49 -22.12
C SER A 535 -27.39 3.60 -20.58
N ALA A 536 -27.16 2.49 -19.88
CA ALA A 536 -26.96 2.53 -18.42
C ALA A 536 -25.64 3.22 -18.04
N VAL A 537 -24.58 3.05 -18.85
CA VAL A 537 -23.31 3.79 -18.70
C VAL A 537 -23.55 5.30 -18.94
N ASP A 538 -24.23 5.65 -20.02
CA ASP A 538 -24.49 7.04 -20.41
C ASP A 538 -25.34 7.78 -19.36
N GLU A 539 -26.41 7.15 -18.84
CA GLU A 539 -27.26 7.77 -17.81
C GLU A 539 -26.54 7.94 -16.46
N THR A 540 -25.47 7.18 -16.23
CA THR A 540 -24.62 7.28 -15.02
C THR A 540 -23.28 7.96 -15.32
N TYR A 541 -23.17 8.70 -16.43
CA TYR A 541 -21.93 9.30 -16.89
C TYR A 541 -21.18 10.06 -15.80
N GLY A 542 -19.90 9.70 -15.60
CA GLY A 542 -19.01 10.32 -14.62
C GLY A 542 -19.34 10.05 -13.15
N GLN A 543 -20.41 9.27 -12.83
CA GLN A 543 -20.75 8.93 -11.46
C GLN A 543 -19.86 7.80 -10.93
N VAL A 544 -19.28 8.03 -9.74
CA VAL A 544 -18.43 7.08 -9.01
C VAL A 544 -18.86 6.98 -7.56
N LEU A 545 -18.41 5.94 -6.87
CA LEU A 545 -18.55 5.80 -5.42
C LEU A 545 -17.37 6.45 -4.72
N THR A 546 -17.67 7.26 -3.70
CA THR A 546 -16.64 7.87 -2.85
C THR A 546 -16.86 7.52 -1.38
N TYR A 547 -15.76 7.42 -0.63
CA TYR A 547 -15.76 7.42 0.82
C TYR A 547 -15.01 8.67 1.27
N GLY A 548 -15.69 9.59 1.92
CA GLY A 548 -15.19 10.95 2.06
C GLY A 548 -14.90 11.59 0.69
N THR A 549 -13.70 12.07 0.46
CA THR A 549 -13.28 12.68 -0.82
C THR A 549 -12.71 11.71 -1.84
N GLU A 550 -12.40 10.48 -1.42
CA GLU A 550 -11.67 9.50 -2.22
C GLU A 550 -12.60 8.57 -2.99
N VAL A 551 -12.28 8.31 -4.27
CA VAL A 551 -12.95 7.27 -5.05
C VAL A 551 -12.54 5.90 -4.52
N ILE A 552 -13.53 5.04 -4.28
CA ILE A 552 -13.28 3.70 -3.73
C ILE A 552 -13.02 2.65 -4.81
N SER A 553 -12.35 1.56 -4.43
CA SER A 553 -12.34 0.32 -5.20
C SER A 553 -13.67 -0.41 -4.97
N ALA A 554 -14.64 -0.16 -5.83
CA ALA A 554 -15.99 -0.72 -5.72
C ALA A 554 -15.99 -2.17 -6.23
N TYR A 555 -15.58 -3.12 -5.38
CA TYR A 555 -15.52 -4.54 -5.71
C TYR A 555 -16.91 -5.13 -5.93
N PHE A 556 -17.01 -6.07 -6.86
CA PHE A 556 -18.23 -6.80 -7.15
C PHE A 556 -17.94 -8.26 -7.54
N TYR A 557 -18.92 -9.13 -7.45
CA TYR A 557 -18.80 -10.55 -7.74
C TYR A 557 -20.16 -11.14 -8.16
N SER A 558 -20.13 -12.33 -8.73
CA SER A 558 -21.32 -12.90 -9.37
C SER A 558 -22.48 -13.19 -8.42
N THR A 559 -22.29 -14.06 -7.43
CA THR A 559 -23.38 -14.60 -6.57
C THR A 559 -22.92 -14.70 -5.14
N SER A 560 -23.71 -14.21 -4.17
CA SER A 560 -23.42 -14.42 -2.76
C SER A 560 -23.90 -15.79 -2.26
N CYS A 561 -23.34 -16.25 -1.15
CA CYS A 561 -23.90 -17.37 -0.38
C CYS A 561 -25.15 -16.97 0.43
N GLY A 562 -25.61 -15.72 0.27
CA GLY A 562 -26.66 -15.08 1.06
C GLY A 562 -26.13 -14.00 2.01
N ALA A 563 -24.80 -13.82 2.07
CA ALA A 563 -24.15 -12.76 2.81
C ALA A 563 -22.91 -12.24 2.06
N THR A 564 -22.53 -10.98 2.31
CA THR A 564 -21.25 -10.41 1.87
C THR A 564 -20.18 -10.57 2.95
N THR A 565 -18.91 -10.31 2.60
CA THR A 565 -17.79 -10.22 3.54
C THR A 565 -17.04 -8.89 3.35
N THR A 566 -16.08 -8.63 4.23
CA THR A 566 -15.24 -7.44 4.17
C THR A 566 -13.92 -7.71 3.44
N SER A 567 -13.20 -6.66 3.08
CA SER A 567 -11.88 -6.73 2.43
C SER A 567 -10.79 -7.38 3.29
N MET A 568 -11.04 -7.66 4.56
CA MET A 568 -10.14 -8.43 5.44
C MET A 568 -9.77 -9.81 4.87
N VAL A 569 -10.57 -10.38 3.96
CA VAL A 569 -10.22 -11.61 3.23
C VAL A 569 -8.91 -11.51 2.44
N TRP A 570 -8.47 -10.29 2.15
CA TRP A 570 -7.18 -10.00 1.48
C TRP A 570 -6.10 -9.49 2.43
N GLY A 571 -6.43 -9.33 3.74
CA GLY A 571 -5.51 -8.84 4.77
C GLY A 571 -5.45 -7.32 4.88
N SER A 572 -6.38 -6.58 4.27
CA SER A 572 -6.50 -5.12 4.36
C SER A 572 -7.95 -4.73 4.63
N GLU A 573 -8.17 -3.83 5.58
CA GLU A 573 -9.50 -3.33 5.91
C GLU A 573 -9.80 -2.05 5.14
N TYR A 574 -10.89 -2.09 4.35
CA TYR A 574 -11.45 -0.90 3.72
C TYR A 574 -12.76 -0.54 4.42
N PRO A 575 -12.89 0.66 5.00
CA PRO A 575 -14.01 1.02 5.88
C PRO A 575 -15.37 1.03 5.19
N TYR A 576 -15.39 1.10 3.86
CA TYR A 576 -16.60 1.07 3.05
C TYR A 576 -17.07 -0.36 2.68
N THR A 577 -16.28 -1.40 2.98
CA THR A 577 -16.70 -2.80 2.78
C THR A 577 -17.44 -3.30 4.03
N THR A 578 -18.55 -4.02 3.82
CA THR A 578 -19.37 -4.45 4.92
C THR A 578 -19.84 -5.90 4.74
N SER A 579 -20.13 -6.55 5.83
CA SER A 579 -20.77 -7.86 5.84
C SER A 579 -22.26 -7.70 6.14
N VAL A 580 -23.09 -7.98 5.14
CA VAL A 580 -24.54 -7.89 5.25
C VAL A 580 -25.21 -9.19 4.77
N VAL A 581 -26.28 -9.60 5.43
CA VAL A 581 -27.16 -10.67 4.93
C VAL A 581 -28.08 -10.08 3.86
N LEU A 582 -28.12 -10.70 2.68
CA LEU A 582 -28.84 -10.20 1.50
C LEU A 582 -30.36 -10.53 1.59
N SER A 583 -31.04 -9.97 2.57
CA SER A 583 -32.48 -10.21 2.76
C SER A 583 -33.20 -8.94 3.25
N ASP A 584 -34.52 -8.86 3.01
CA ASP A 584 -35.37 -7.78 3.53
C ASP A 584 -35.53 -7.86 5.06
N GLU A 585 -35.33 -9.03 5.63
CA GLU A 585 -35.36 -9.23 7.08
C GLU A 585 -34.00 -8.89 7.64
N ASN A 586 -33.91 -7.89 8.49
CA ASN A 586 -32.67 -7.48 9.15
C ASN A 586 -32.20 -8.56 10.13
N GLN A 587 -31.57 -9.62 9.61
CA GLN A 587 -31.10 -10.76 10.38
C GLN A 587 -29.66 -10.47 10.86
N ASN A 588 -29.52 -10.25 12.15
CA ASN A 588 -28.23 -10.05 12.79
C ASN A 588 -27.57 -11.41 13.09
N LEU A 589 -27.14 -12.13 12.05
CA LEU A 589 -26.49 -13.44 12.17
C LEU A 589 -24.97 -13.26 12.31
N ASN A 590 -24.40 -13.82 13.39
CA ASN A 590 -22.95 -13.90 13.52
C ASN A 590 -22.41 -15.08 12.69
N LEU A 591 -22.23 -14.86 11.38
CA LEU A 591 -21.72 -15.89 10.47
C LEU A 591 -20.22 -16.20 10.64
N ALA A 592 -19.51 -15.46 11.49
CA ALA A 592 -18.14 -15.83 11.88
C ALA A 592 -18.12 -17.02 12.87
N ASP A 593 -19.25 -17.34 13.52
CA ASP A 593 -19.41 -18.56 14.30
C ASP A 593 -19.65 -19.75 13.38
N GLU A 594 -18.81 -20.81 13.54
CA GLU A 594 -18.86 -22.01 12.70
C GLU A 594 -20.23 -22.68 12.72
N SER A 595 -20.88 -22.80 13.90
CA SER A 595 -22.16 -23.49 14.06
C SER A 595 -23.32 -22.72 13.43
N VAL A 596 -23.25 -21.38 13.51
CA VAL A 596 -24.22 -20.48 12.86
C VAL A 596 -24.05 -20.55 11.34
N PHE A 597 -22.80 -20.52 10.86
CA PHE A 597 -22.51 -20.61 9.44
C PHE A 597 -22.90 -21.98 8.87
N ASP A 598 -22.57 -23.08 9.56
CA ASP A 598 -22.98 -24.44 9.14
C ASP A 598 -24.49 -24.53 8.96
N SER A 599 -25.25 -24.04 9.92
CA SER A 599 -26.72 -24.00 9.86
C SER A 599 -27.19 -23.11 8.69
N PHE A 600 -26.57 -21.95 8.49
CA PHE A 600 -26.90 -21.00 7.43
C PHE A 600 -26.65 -21.56 6.04
N ILE A 601 -25.48 -22.17 5.80
CA ILE A 601 -25.10 -22.63 4.47
C ILE A 601 -25.89 -23.86 4.03
N ARG A 602 -26.35 -24.69 4.99
CA ARG A 602 -27.17 -25.87 4.73
C ARG A 602 -28.67 -25.53 4.59
N ALA A 603 -29.09 -24.44 5.22
CA ALA A 603 -30.47 -24.01 5.13
C ALA A 603 -30.77 -23.31 3.79
N ASN A 604 -32.01 -23.36 3.38
CA ASN A 604 -32.50 -22.66 2.19
C ASN A 604 -33.07 -21.29 2.60
N TYR A 605 -32.22 -20.41 3.12
CA TYR A 605 -32.62 -19.03 3.44
C TYR A 605 -33.08 -18.29 2.19
N LYS A 606 -34.19 -17.57 2.31
CA LYS A 606 -34.65 -16.68 1.23
C LYS A 606 -33.83 -15.39 1.26
N THR A 607 -32.92 -15.27 0.32
CA THR A 607 -32.09 -14.09 0.12
C THR A 607 -32.23 -13.61 -1.33
N TYR A 608 -31.70 -12.43 -1.66
CA TYR A 608 -31.76 -11.88 -3.02
C TYR A 608 -31.08 -12.78 -4.06
N ASP A 609 -30.08 -13.59 -3.64
CA ASP A 609 -29.36 -14.53 -4.53
C ASP A 609 -29.98 -15.96 -4.59
N SER A 610 -30.98 -16.27 -3.78
CA SER A 610 -31.44 -17.66 -3.56
C SER A 610 -32.00 -18.39 -4.79
N GLU A 611 -32.39 -17.64 -5.82
CA GLU A 611 -32.89 -18.22 -7.08
C GLU A 611 -31.78 -18.52 -8.11
N TYR A 612 -30.53 -18.13 -7.84
CA TYR A 612 -29.43 -18.33 -8.78
C TYR A 612 -28.67 -19.63 -8.54
N PRO A 613 -28.15 -20.26 -9.63
CA PRO A 613 -27.59 -21.62 -9.57
C PRO A 613 -26.42 -21.75 -8.57
N TRP A 614 -25.57 -20.73 -8.48
CA TRP A 614 -24.40 -20.74 -7.58
C TRP A 614 -24.70 -20.35 -6.13
N TYR A 615 -25.94 -20.04 -5.79
CA TYR A 615 -26.33 -19.74 -4.41
C TYR A 615 -25.95 -20.86 -3.43
N ARG A 616 -26.09 -22.13 -3.90
CA ARG A 616 -25.60 -23.33 -3.21
C ARG A 616 -24.87 -24.25 -4.18
N TRP A 617 -23.84 -24.89 -3.69
CA TRP A 617 -23.10 -25.86 -4.48
C TRP A 617 -22.50 -26.96 -3.61
N LYS A 618 -22.21 -28.12 -4.19
CA LYS A 618 -21.50 -29.25 -3.56
C LYS A 618 -20.44 -29.81 -4.50
N ALA A 619 -19.28 -30.18 -3.92
CA ALA A 619 -18.21 -30.88 -4.63
C ALA A 619 -17.68 -32.01 -3.74
N THR A 620 -17.69 -33.25 -4.24
CA THR A 620 -17.15 -34.40 -3.50
C THR A 620 -15.81 -34.79 -4.10
N MET A 621 -14.78 -34.90 -3.26
CA MET A 621 -13.42 -35.27 -3.66
C MET A 621 -12.88 -36.34 -2.73
N THR A 622 -12.28 -37.37 -3.28
CA THR A 622 -11.54 -38.40 -2.55
C THR A 622 -10.23 -37.85 -1.99
N LEU A 623 -9.66 -38.46 -0.94
CA LEU A 623 -8.32 -38.08 -0.42
C LEU A 623 -7.23 -38.17 -1.50
N LYS A 624 -7.37 -39.07 -2.46
CA LYS A 624 -6.42 -39.19 -3.59
C LYS A 624 -6.53 -38.00 -4.54
N GLU A 625 -7.71 -37.58 -4.89
CA GLU A 625 -7.96 -36.39 -5.74
C GLU A 625 -7.51 -35.12 -5.04
N LEU A 626 -7.80 -34.97 -3.74
CA LEU A 626 -7.31 -33.88 -2.90
C LEU A 626 -5.79 -33.84 -2.82
N THR A 627 -5.14 -35.00 -2.65
CA THR A 627 -3.67 -35.09 -2.68
C THR A 627 -3.09 -34.59 -3.99
N THR A 628 -3.65 -35.03 -5.11
CA THR A 628 -3.19 -34.60 -6.44
C THR A 628 -3.41 -33.09 -6.64
N SER A 629 -4.61 -32.63 -6.33
CA SER A 629 -5.02 -31.21 -6.40
C SER A 629 -4.08 -30.33 -5.60
N ILE A 630 -3.98 -30.55 -4.30
CA ILE A 630 -3.23 -29.71 -3.37
C ILE A 630 -1.75 -29.65 -3.77
N ASN A 631 -1.11 -30.79 -3.98
CA ASN A 631 0.31 -30.81 -4.34
C ASN A 631 0.61 -30.13 -5.69
N SER A 632 -0.34 -30.13 -6.64
CA SER A 632 -0.19 -29.44 -7.92
C SER A 632 -0.25 -27.91 -7.81
N GLN A 633 -0.84 -27.38 -6.76
CA GLN A 633 -1.08 -25.94 -6.61
C GLN A 633 -0.14 -25.24 -5.61
N LEU A 634 0.51 -25.99 -4.70
CA LEU A 634 1.30 -25.39 -3.61
C LEU A 634 2.40 -24.44 -4.08
N GLU A 635 3.13 -24.79 -5.14
CA GLU A 635 4.19 -23.93 -5.69
C GLU A 635 3.69 -22.63 -6.30
N THR A 636 2.38 -22.55 -6.60
CA THR A 636 1.74 -21.36 -7.16
C THR A 636 1.28 -20.37 -6.08
N ILE A 637 1.37 -20.74 -4.80
CA ILE A 637 0.96 -19.91 -3.66
C ILE A 637 2.20 -19.27 -3.04
N LYS A 638 2.15 -17.96 -2.84
CA LYS A 638 3.25 -17.21 -2.25
C LYS A 638 3.54 -17.68 -0.81
N PRO A 639 4.82 -17.78 -0.40
CA PRO A 639 5.21 -18.30 0.91
C PRO A 639 4.58 -17.57 2.11
N GLU A 640 4.31 -16.27 1.99
CA GLU A 640 3.66 -15.48 3.05
C GLU A 640 2.19 -15.90 3.30
N ASN A 641 1.58 -16.64 2.40
CA ASN A 641 0.22 -17.17 2.53
C ASN A 641 0.17 -18.64 2.92
N VAL A 642 1.32 -19.26 3.23
CA VAL A 642 1.42 -20.66 3.66
C VAL A 642 2.21 -20.72 4.96
N GLN A 643 1.64 -21.34 5.99
CA GLN A 643 2.36 -21.66 7.22
C GLN A 643 2.54 -23.17 7.33
N VAL A 644 3.69 -23.59 7.82
CA VAL A 644 4.05 -24.98 8.09
C VAL A 644 4.20 -25.18 9.60
N LEU A 645 3.63 -26.24 10.12
CA LEU A 645 3.84 -26.64 11.50
C LEU A 645 5.23 -27.28 11.62
N ASN A 646 6.13 -26.62 12.36
CA ASN A 646 7.48 -27.14 12.55
C ASN A 646 7.55 -28.20 13.69
N ASP A 647 8.70 -28.86 13.84
CA ASP A 647 8.95 -29.89 14.86
C ASP A 647 8.80 -29.40 16.32
N LYS A 648 8.80 -28.08 16.52
CA LYS A 648 8.59 -27.44 17.84
C LYS A 648 7.12 -27.09 18.09
N GLY A 649 6.21 -27.47 17.19
CA GLY A 649 4.78 -27.16 17.29
C GLY A 649 4.43 -25.70 16.99
N LYS A 650 5.31 -24.93 16.32
CA LYS A 650 5.08 -23.55 15.92
C LYS A 650 4.76 -23.46 14.42
N TRP A 651 3.83 -22.58 14.08
CA TRP A 651 3.53 -22.21 12.71
C TRP A 651 4.56 -21.20 12.19
N VAL A 652 5.13 -21.47 11.02
CA VAL A 652 6.15 -20.61 10.38
C VAL A 652 5.83 -20.44 8.90
N ASN A 653 5.96 -19.23 8.37
CA ASN A 653 5.79 -18.97 6.94
C ASN A 653 6.92 -19.66 6.15
N LYS A 654 6.55 -20.53 5.22
CA LYS A 654 7.52 -21.30 4.43
C LYS A 654 6.89 -21.80 3.14
N ALA A 655 7.65 -21.71 2.04
CA ALA A 655 7.29 -22.38 0.78
C ALA A 655 7.27 -23.90 0.97
N VAL A 656 6.25 -24.55 0.37
CA VAL A 656 6.04 -25.99 0.40
C VAL A 656 5.67 -26.47 -0.99
N SER A 657 6.34 -27.50 -1.50
CA SER A 657 6.02 -28.11 -2.79
C SER A 657 5.10 -29.32 -2.68
N THR A 658 5.03 -29.93 -1.50
CA THR A 658 4.18 -31.12 -1.25
C THR A 658 3.84 -31.26 0.22
N VAL A 659 2.64 -31.78 0.52
CA VAL A 659 2.24 -32.26 1.84
C VAL A 659 2.34 -33.79 1.96
N GLY A 660 2.81 -34.45 0.89
CA GLY A 660 2.71 -35.90 0.77
C GLY A 660 1.27 -36.34 0.48
N GLN A 661 0.81 -37.43 1.07
CA GLN A 661 -0.60 -37.88 0.98
C GLN A 661 -1.44 -37.12 2.01
N VAL A 662 -2.56 -36.55 1.57
CA VAL A 662 -3.51 -35.87 2.45
C VAL A 662 -4.20 -36.90 3.35
N LYS A 663 -4.14 -36.68 4.65
CA LYS A 663 -4.79 -37.47 5.68
C LYS A 663 -6.06 -36.81 6.21
N LYS A 664 -6.04 -35.49 6.36
CA LYS A 664 -7.17 -34.72 6.90
C LYS A 664 -7.14 -33.29 6.40
N ILE A 665 -8.31 -32.69 6.22
CA ILE A 665 -8.50 -31.25 6.00
C ILE A 665 -9.44 -30.73 7.10
N GLU A 666 -9.11 -29.56 7.67
CA GLU A 666 -9.91 -28.89 8.68
C GLU A 666 -10.16 -27.43 8.25
N THR A 667 -11.38 -26.96 8.47
CA THR A 667 -11.70 -25.54 8.33
C THR A 667 -11.06 -24.74 9.47
N GLY A 668 -10.55 -23.54 9.16
CA GLY A 668 -10.05 -22.62 10.15
C GLY A 668 -11.11 -21.63 10.60
N ASP A 669 -10.67 -20.54 11.26
CA ASP A 669 -11.57 -19.49 11.70
C ASP A 669 -12.26 -18.82 10.51
N ARG A 670 -13.46 -18.28 10.76
CA ARG A 670 -14.24 -17.55 9.77
C ARG A 670 -14.13 -16.04 10.00
N GLY A 671 -14.05 -15.32 8.92
CA GLY A 671 -14.22 -13.88 8.89
C GLY A 671 -15.69 -13.47 8.82
N PRO A 672 -15.96 -12.15 8.80
CA PRO A 672 -17.29 -11.61 8.62
C PRO A 672 -18.01 -12.23 7.40
N GLY A 673 -19.31 -12.49 7.53
CA GLY A 673 -20.11 -13.14 6.47
C GLY A 673 -19.86 -14.63 6.30
N GLY A 674 -18.98 -15.25 7.10
CA GLY A 674 -18.75 -16.70 7.13
C GLY A 674 -17.65 -17.20 6.18
N VAL A 675 -16.87 -16.31 5.58
CA VAL A 675 -15.72 -16.69 4.72
C VAL A 675 -14.64 -17.37 5.55
N LEU A 676 -13.96 -18.36 5.00
CA LEU A 676 -12.81 -19.00 5.65
C LEU A 676 -11.56 -18.11 5.56
N ASN A 677 -10.90 -17.88 6.71
CA ASN A 677 -9.63 -17.17 6.78
C ASN A 677 -8.46 -18.09 6.38
N TYR A 678 -8.53 -19.36 6.75
CA TYR A 678 -7.55 -20.39 6.35
C TYR A 678 -8.19 -21.78 6.39
N ILE A 679 -7.49 -22.74 5.77
CA ILE A 679 -7.71 -24.16 5.94
C ILE A 679 -6.44 -24.82 6.44
N THR A 680 -6.56 -25.87 7.27
CA THR A 680 -5.43 -26.70 7.70
C THR A 680 -5.45 -28.00 6.91
N ILE A 681 -4.33 -28.34 6.29
CA ILE A 681 -4.13 -29.57 5.51
C ILE A 681 -3.09 -30.42 6.22
N ILE A 682 -3.47 -31.60 6.67
CA ILE A 682 -2.62 -32.55 7.37
C ILE A 682 -2.24 -33.65 6.38
N GLY A 683 -0.98 -33.68 6.01
CA GLY A 683 -0.40 -34.66 5.09
C GLY A 683 0.55 -35.64 5.79
N THR A 684 1.15 -36.57 5.01
CA THR A 684 2.17 -37.49 5.51
C THR A 684 3.51 -36.80 5.75
N ASP A 685 3.81 -35.75 4.97
CA ASP A 685 5.14 -35.14 4.93
C ASP A 685 5.14 -33.75 5.60
N ALA A 686 4.00 -33.06 5.58
CA ALA A 686 3.83 -31.76 6.22
C ALA A 686 2.39 -31.52 6.67
N THR A 687 2.24 -30.69 7.73
CA THR A 687 0.98 -30.05 8.10
C THR A 687 1.10 -28.57 7.80
N ILE A 688 0.16 -28.05 7.02
CA ILE A 688 0.18 -26.67 6.55
C ILE A 688 -1.15 -25.94 6.81
N ARG A 689 -1.07 -24.60 6.87
CA ARG A 689 -2.22 -23.70 6.75
C ARG A 689 -2.09 -22.88 5.47
N VAL A 690 -3.18 -22.79 4.74
CA VAL A 690 -3.28 -21.94 3.54
C VAL A 690 -4.24 -20.80 3.87
N TYR A 691 -3.76 -19.58 3.75
CA TYR A 691 -4.46 -18.35 4.08
C TYR A 691 -5.00 -17.65 2.84
N LYS A 692 -5.99 -16.80 3.06
CA LYS A 692 -6.73 -15.96 2.11
C LYS A 692 -7.66 -16.77 1.20
N GLU A 693 -8.83 -16.23 1.04
CA GLU A 693 -9.96 -16.82 0.31
C GLU A 693 -9.58 -17.35 -1.07
N TYR A 694 -8.86 -16.55 -1.86
CA TYR A 694 -8.42 -16.93 -3.19
C TYR A 694 -7.50 -18.16 -3.19
N ASN A 695 -6.53 -18.22 -2.27
CA ASN A 695 -5.59 -19.35 -2.18
C ASN A 695 -6.29 -20.63 -1.68
N ILE A 696 -7.27 -20.48 -0.76
CA ILE A 696 -8.09 -21.61 -0.27
C ILE A 696 -8.85 -22.23 -1.45
N ARG A 697 -9.48 -21.42 -2.28
CA ARG A 697 -10.19 -21.88 -3.49
C ARG A 697 -9.24 -22.54 -4.49
N LYS A 698 -8.08 -21.94 -4.70
CA LYS A 698 -7.08 -22.37 -5.69
C LYS A 698 -6.41 -23.67 -5.31
N VAL A 699 -6.07 -23.87 -4.02
CA VAL A 699 -5.38 -25.07 -3.55
C VAL A 699 -6.29 -26.32 -3.64
N ILE A 700 -7.59 -26.13 -3.54
CA ILE A 700 -8.61 -27.18 -3.78
C ILE A 700 -9.03 -27.08 -5.27
N TYR A 701 -8.20 -27.60 -6.14
CA TYR A 701 -8.38 -27.55 -7.60
C TYR A 701 -9.22 -28.74 -8.09
N PRO A 702 -10.50 -28.55 -8.47
CA PRO A 702 -11.42 -29.64 -8.78
C PRO A 702 -11.05 -30.46 -10.02
N ASN A 703 -10.38 -29.88 -11.00
CA ASN A 703 -9.82 -30.51 -12.22
C ASN A 703 -10.68 -31.65 -12.81
N GLY A 704 -11.82 -31.32 -13.36
CA GLY A 704 -12.75 -32.29 -13.96
C GLY A 704 -13.74 -32.93 -12.98
N ILE A 705 -13.60 -32.66 -11.67
CA ILE A 705 -14.58 -33.07 -10.67
C ILE A 705 -15.88 -32.28 -10.85
N ALA A 706 -17.00 -32.96 -10.80
CA ALA A 706 -18.31 -32.33 -10.91
C ALA A 706 -18.66 -31.50 -9.68
N ILE A 707 -18.93 -30.21 -9.88
CA ILE A 707 -19.53 -29.34 -8.88
C ILE A 707 -21.02 -29.25 -9.16
N LYS A 708 -21.82 -29.80 -8.27
CA LYS A 708 -23.28 -29.79 -8.37
C LYS A 708 -23.82 -28.48 -7.81
N ARG A 709 -24.54 -27.71 -8.65
CA ARG A 709 -25.16 -26.45 -8.26
C ARG A 709 -26.51 -26.63 -7.57
N GLY A 710 -27.02 -25.59 -6.93
CA GLY A 710 -28.32 -25.62 -6.23
C GLY A 710 -29.51 -25.99 -7.14
N THR A 711 -29.41 -25.73 -8.43
CA THR A 711 -30.38 -26.13 -9.47
C THR A 711 -30.30 -27.61 -9.86
N GLY A 712 -29.28 -28.33 -9.39
CA GLY A 712 -29.10 -29.77 -9.63
C GLY A 712 -28.21 -30.10 -10.83
N ASP A 713 -27.85 -29.12 -11.66
CA ASP A 713 -26.92 -29.31 -12.77
C ASP A 713 -25.45 -29.29 -12.29
N GLU A 714 -24.56 -29.85 -13.11
CA GLU A 714 -23.16 -30.06 -12.78
C GLU A 714 -22.22 -29.30 -13.70
N VAL A 715 -21.13 -28.77 -13.12
CA VAL A 715 -20.04 -28.07 -13.83
C VAL A 715 -18.74 -28.79 -13.55
N THR A 716 -18.00 -29.16 -14.60
CA THR A 716 -16.72 -29.90 -14.51
C THR A 716 -15.52 -29.10 -14.97
N THR A 717 -15.72 -27.85 -15.39
CA THR A 717 -14.67 -27.00 -15.98
C THR A 717 -14.01 -26.05 -14.98
N MET A 718 -14.33 -26.17 -13.70
CA MET A 718 -13.78 -25.30 -12.67
C MET A 718 -12.33 -25.62 -12.36
N THR A 719 -11.50 -24.56 -12.29
CA THR A 719 -10.08 -24.62 -11.92
C THR A 719 -9.78 -24.20 -10.48
N MET A 720 -10.83 -23.84 -9.73
CA MET A 720 -10.81 -23.55 -8.30
C MET A 720 -12.22 -23.74 -7.73
N LEU A 721 -12.37 -23.80 -6.41
CA LEU A 721 -13.70 -23.81 -5.80
C LEU A 721 -14.48 -22.53 -6.12
N PRO A 722 -15.82 -22.57 -6.20
CA PRO A 722 -16.62 -21.40 -6.55
C PRO A 722 -16.47 -20.23 -5.60
N SER A 723 -16.28 -20.50 -4.30
CA SER A 723 -16.12 -19.49 -3.24
C SER A 723 -15.36 -20.03 -2.04
N GLY A 724 -14.96 -19.17 -1.11
CA GLY A 724 -14.41 -19.53 0.20
C GLY A 724 -15.47 -19.73 1.31
N PHE A 725 -16.76 -19.82 0.95
CA PHE A 725 -17.90 -19.99 1.86
C PHE A 725 -18.41 -21.42 1.83
N PHE A 726 -17.77 -22.31 2.59
CA PHE A 726 -18.14 -23.73 2.62
C PHE A 726 -17.88 -24.38 3.98
N VAL A 727 -18.51 -25.51 4.23
CA VAL A 727 -18.25 -26.47 5.31
C VAL A 727 -17.85 -27.80 4.72
N LEU A 728 -17.26 -28.68 5.54
CA LEU A 728 -16.76 -29.99 5.12
C LEU A 728 -17.58 -31.10 5.74
N ASP A 729 -18.12 -32.00 4.92
CA ASP A 729 -18.66 -33.29 5.34
C ASP A 729 -17.63 -34.38 5.08
N GLU A 730 -17.31 -35.18 6.07
CA GLU A 730 -16.38 -36.32 5.94
C GLU A 730 -17.06 -37.47 5.21
N GLU A 731 -16.44 -37.94 4.13
CA GLU A 731 -16.84 -39.16 3.42
C GLU A 731 -16.05 -40.34 3.98
N THR A 732 -16.75 -41.43 4.33
CA THR A 732 -16.12 -42.61 4.91
C THR A 732 -16.40 -43.87 4.11
N GLU A 733 -15.38 -44.71 3.95
CA GLU A 733 -15.50 -46.05 3.40
C GLU A 733 -14.93 -47.04 4.41
N ASN A 734 -15.70 -48.08 4.79
CA ASN A 734 -15.31 -49.04 5.80
C ASN A 734 -14.90 -48.39 7.15
N ASN A 735 -15.59 -47.34 7.57
CA ASN A 735 -15.30 -46.53 8.77
C ASN A 735 -13.92 -45.79 8.72
N LEU A 736 -13.32 -45.67 7.57
CA LEU A 736 -12.10 -44.87 7.36
C LEU A 736 -12.43 -43.67 6.51
N LEU A 737 -11.80 -42.52 6.79
CA LEU A 737 -11.95 -41.32 5.99
C LEU A 737 -11.47 -41.60 4.56
N SER A 738 -12.34 -41.40 3.58
CA SER A 738 -12.07 -41.64 2.15
C SER A 738 -12.03 -40.35 1.34
N GLY A 739 -12.65 -39.27 1.82
CA GLY A 739 -12.71 -38.00 1.14
C GLY A 739 -13.51 -36.95 1.90
N TYR A 740 -13.92 -35.90 1.19
CA TYR A 740 -14.75 -34.82 1.70
C TYR A 740 -15.79 -34.38 0.67
N THR A 741 -16.97 -34.04 1.16
CA THR A 741 -17.94 -33.24 0.42
C THR A 741 -17.87 -31.80 0.92
N PHE A 742 -17.48 -30.89 0.04
CA PHE A 742 -17.54 -29.44 0.23
C PHE A 742 -18.98 -28.98 0.02
N VAL A 743 -19.62 -28.47 1.06
CA VAL A 743 -20.98 -27.89 0.99
C VAL A 743 -20.87 -26.38 1.08
N GLY A 744 -21.07 -25.70 -0.02
CA GLY A 744 -20.80 -24.26 -0.11
C GLY A 744 -21.89 -23.45 -0.79
N GLY A 745 -21.65 -22.15 -0.86
CA GLY A 745 -22.53 -21.20 -1.53
C GLY A 745 -21.78 -19.99 -2.07
N GLY A 746 -22.35 -19.39 -3.10
CA GLY A 746 -21.77 -18.22 -3.76
C GLY A 746 -20.78 -18.56 -4.89
N TYR A 747 -20.50 -17.54 -5.71
CA TYR A 747 -19.52 -17.57 -6.79
C TYR A 747 -18.76 -16.24 -6.85
N GLY A 748 -17.48 -16.26 -6.45
CA GLY A 748 -16.60 -15.12 -6.30
C GLY A 748 -16.14 -14.89 -4.86
N HIS A 749 -15.48 -13.75 -4.62
CA HIS A 749 -14.81 -13.43 -3.36
C HIS A 749 -15.74 -12.94 -2.23
N GLY A 750 -16.97 -12.54 -2.54
CA GLY A 750 -17.95 -12.12 -1.53
C GLY A 750 -17.83 -10.68 -1.02
N VAL A 751 -16.87 -9.89 -1.50
CA VAL A 751 -16.65 -8.49 -1.07
C VAL A 751 -17.41 -7.51 -1.96
N GLY A 752 -18.17 -6.59 -1.39
CA GLY A 752 -18.93 -5.56 -2.12
C GLY A 752 -20.20 -6.10 -2.79
N MET A 753 -20.51 -5.65 -4.01
CA MET A 753 -21.80 -5.92 -4.65
C MET A 753 -21.91 -7.31 -5.27
N SER A 754 -22.95 -8.09 -4.85
CA SER A 754 -23.39 -9.28 -5.59
C SER A 754 -24.17 -8.83 -6.83
N GLN A 755 -23.71 -9.22 -8.02
CA GLN A 755 -24.37 -8.90 -9.30
C GLN A 755 -25.78 -9.52 -9.38
N ASN A 756 -25.92 -10.76 -8.93
CA ASN A 756 -27.20 -11.45 -8.88
C ASN A 756 -28.13 -10.87 -7.80
N GLY A 757 -27.58 -10.53 -6.63
CA GLY A 757 -28.31 -9.82 -5.58
C GLY A 757 -28.83 -8.46 -6.07
N ALA A 758 -27.98 -7.66 -6.70
CA ALA A 758 -28.36 -6.37 -7.27
C ALA A 758 -29.48 -6.51 -8.31
N ASN A 759 -29.42 -7.53 -9.17
CA ASN A 759 -30.48 -7.78 -10.16
C ASN A 759 -31.82 -8.15 -9.49
N SER A 760 -31.81 -8.95 -8.42
CA SER A 760 -33.04 -9.28 -7.66
C SER A 760 -33.60 -8.08 -6.93
N MET A 761 -32.74 -7.25 -6.30
CA MET A 761 -33.15 -6.01 -5.63
C MET A 761 -33.79 -5.04 -6.64
N ALA A 762 -33.19 -4.88 -7.83
CA ALA A 762 -33.75 -4.06 -8.90
C ALA A 762 -35.09 -4.59 -9.43
N LYS A 763 -35.28 -5.92 -9.52
CA LYS A 763 -36.56 -6.54 -9.86
C LYS A 763 -37.65 -6.27 -8.81
N LEU A 764 -37.27 -6.09 -7.54
CA LEU A 764 -38.16 -5.70 -6.45
C LEU A 764 -38.46 -4.20 -6.43
N GLY A 765 -37.86 -3.40 -7.35
CA GLY A 765 -38.14 -1.98 -7.54
C GLY A 765 -37.09 -1.04 -6.92
N MET A 766 -36.04 -1.56 -6.29
CA MET A 766 -34.96 -0.73 -5.76
C MET A 766 -34.18 -0.03 -6.88
N LYS A 767 -33.78 1.22 -6.63
CA LYS A 767 -32.98 2.02 -7.55
C LYS A 767 -31.50 1.73 -7.39
N TYR A 768 -30.71 2.07 -8.39
CA TYR A 768 -29.26 1.81 -8.40
C TYR A 768 -28.53 2.40 -7.18
N ASP A 769 -28.93 3.58 -6.72
CA ASP A 769 -28.37 4.25 -5.55
C ASP A 769 -28.73 3.53 -4.24
N GLU A 770 -29.95 3.03 -4.09
CA GLU A 770 -30.39 2.20 -2.95
C GLU A 770 -29.62 0.88 -2.91
N ILE A 771 -29.41 0.25 -4.09
CA ILE A 771 -28.64 -0.98 -4.24
C ILE A 771 -27.17 -0.74 -3.81
N LEU A 772 -26.55 0.35 -4.27
CA LEU A 772 -25.17 0.66 -3.94
C LEU A 772 -24.98 0.93 -2.44
N HIS A 773 -25.87 1.70 -1.80
CA HIS A 773 -25.83 1.94 -0.35
C HIS A 773 -26.12 0.70 0.49
N PHE A 774 -26.80 -0.32 -0.06
CA PHE A 774 -26.97 -1.60 0.62
C PHE A 774 -25.64 -2.38 0.71
N PHE A 775 -24.82 -2.35 -0.37
CA PHE A 775 -23.59 -3.15 -0.44
C PHE A 775 -22.34 -2.42 0.09
N TYR A 776 -22.33 -1.09 0.10
CA TYR A 776 -21.19 -0.30 0.55
C TYR A 776 -21.59 0.67 1.65
N LYS A 777 -20.79 0.70 2.70
CA LYS A 777 -21.07 1.49 3.90
C LYS A 777 -20.50 2.91 3.77
N ASP A 778 -21.27 3.90 4.24
CA ASP A 778 -20.85 5.30 4.37
C ASP A 778 -20.26 5.90 3.06
N ILE A 779 -20.83 5.49 1.92
CA ILE A 779 -20.41 5.96 0.61
C ILE A 779 -21.36 7.08 0.09
N GLU A 780 -20.86 7.82 -0.89
CA GLU A 780 -21.66 8.74 -1.69
C GLU A 780 -21.53 8.42 -3.18
N VAL A 781 -22.63 8.56 -3.93
CA VAL A 781 -22.61 8.55 -5.40
C VAL A 781 -22.34 9.96 -5.88
N SER A 782 -21.12 10.23 -6.35
CA SER A 782 -20.68 11.58 -6.73
C SER A 782 -20.21 11.63 -8.18
N LYS A 783 -20.43 12.78 -8.82
CA LYS A 783 -19.98 13.02 -10.21
C LYS A 783 -18.56 13.59 -10.18
N LYS A 784 -17.61 12.95 -10.87
CA LYS A 784 -16.19 13.36 -10.91
C LYS A 784 -15.84 14.18 -12.15
N TYR A 785 -16.50 13.97 -13.29
CA TYR A 785 -16.28 14.70 -14.56
C TYR A 785 -17.53 14.84 -15.39
#